data_676c438e3fb1a777a87a05882d93ce6e
#
_entry.id   676c438e3fb1a777a87a05882d93ce6e
#
_cell.length_a   1.000
_cell.length_b   1.000
_cell.length_c   1.000
_cell.angle_alpha   90.00
_cell.angle_beta   90.00
_cell.angle_gamma   90.00
#
_symmetry.space_group_name_H-M   'P 1'
#
loop_
_entity.id
_entity.type
_entity.pdbx_description
1 polymer ?
#
loop_
_entity_poly.entity_id
_entity_poly.type
_entity_poly.pdbx_seq_one_letter_code
_entity_poly.pdbx_strand_id
1 'polypeptide(L)'
;MFGQDLRYAVRQLRMTPGFTLTAVLTLALGIGGLTTVATWTNAVLFNPWPQVRDARSLRFISATVLGSNGYSVHYDQLQFIRKQSRSFIEAAAFEFTTLNLALPNTQPQAINGGIVSANYFQLLGVKPEIGTFFPPNANDRAYGSMDAIVLSDGLWRDRFNADPSVAGRVISINKHAFTVIGVAPSGFAGIYGGLAEEAWVPLSAGRDLSAVALPDPLVNQGLQVVVRMRPGVSDKTAEAELHTLARSFALAQHNDQYNSWDLNLNDSSHFQRGFFGVIGEQLPVLLGASCLLMLLVCINIASLLGQHAARRRREIAIRTALGARPGRIARQVFIETGLLAIIGALAGWAASLAISRSVYALLPNLGFSLAFNLHSDYRITLFVAALAVAVTLACGLFPIRQSLRVSQREALHEGATSVAGASRKRYGQRILLGFQLGICFIVLACCGLLTRTALNIFHRPVGFDRNNTITAVIDLSRSGYDDNRARIFLTSLLDGLRNSQGVASATLTTHLPMGDWGSGNTRDFSVPGHIPAKGEDKQVVADFDGPDFFRTMGISLQQGRDFMTSDNENSPKVAIINTVMAQRYWPKGDAVGGTIVVDKLPRQIVGVAPEFAYHSPNNTDHDPVVFLPMLQGRSGYGYAILAIHSRTNAIGLAGQLRRAVTALDPFLPIEQIRTLDDVTGQQYQLSRIPAELLGVYAICSVLVAMMGLYAVMAYSVLERNREFAVRMALGSSRGGIFRLVINGSASVILVGLVVGGAGSIAAVRLLRSMLFNVAPFDPISFSLAAVALVMTVLLAGITPARRAACIEPMQALRTE
;
A
#
# COMPACT_ATOMS: atom_id res chain seq x y z
N MET A 1 12.82 -22.09 -43.68
CA MET A 1 13.82 -21.12 -43.17
C MET A 1 13.59 -20.73 -41.70
N PHE A 2 12.43 -20.23 -41.26
CA PHE A 2 12.17 -19.86 -39.86
C PHE A 2 12.30 -21.04 -38.90
N GLY A 3 11.74 -22.20 -39.21
CA GLY A 3 11.87 -23.40 -38.38
C GLY A 3 13.29 -23.94 -38.21
N GLN A 4 14.16 -23.72 -39.22
CA GLN A 4 15.58 -24.08 -39.11
C GLN A 4 16.34 -23.14 -38.19
N ASP A 5 16.05 -21.84 -38.26
CA ASP A 5 16.66 -20.83 -37.39
C ASP A 5 16.21 -21.03 -35.93
N LEU A 6 14.94 -21.42 -35.71
CA LEU A 6 14.43 -21.75 -34.39
C LEU A 6 15.10 -23.02 -33.79
N ARG A 7 15.19 -24.10 -34.57
CA ARG A 7 15.91 -25.32 -34.12
C ARG A 7 17.36 -25.03 -33.76
N TYR A 8 18.00 -24.20 -34.56
CA TYR A 8 19.38 -23.79 -34.32
C TYR A 8 19.49 -22.99 -33.02
N ALA A 9 18.59 -22.01 -32.76
CA ALA A 9 18.56 -21.22 -31.51
C ALA A 9 18.36 -22.12 -30.30
N VAL A 10 17.39 -23.05 -30.34
CA VAL A 10 17.16 -24.02 -29.24
C VAL A 10 18.38 -24.88 -28.98
N ARG A 11 19.02 -25.42 -30.03
CA ARG A 11 20.24 -26.23 -29.90
C ARG A 11 21.37 -25.42 -29.25
N GLN A 12 21.52 -24.16 -29.65
CA GLN A 12 22.57 -23.27 -29.12
C GLN A 12 22.37 -22.97 -27.64
N LEU A 13 21.13 -22.66 -27.24
CA LEU A 13 20.81 -22.42 -25.84
C LEU A 13 21.02 -23.67 -24.95
N ARG A 14 20.74 -24.87 -25.49
CA ARG A 14 21.04 -26.13 -24.80
C ARG A 14 22.52 -26.42 -24.65
N MET A 15 23.35 -26.01 -25.63
CA MET A 15 24.80 -26.21 -25.57
C MET A 15 25.51 -25.22 -24.63
N THR A 16 24.86 -24.13 -24.24
CA THR A 16 25.40 -23.13 -23.29
C THR A 16 24.51 -22.97 -22.06
N PRO A 17 24.34 -24.02 -21.22
CA PRO A 17 23.33 -24.02 -20.17
C PRO A 17 23.56 -22.93 -19.10
N GLY A 18 24.82 -22.65 -18.74
CA GLY A 18 25.14 -21.59 -17.78
C GLY A 18 24.73 -20.20 -18.27
N PHE A 19 24.98 -19.87 -19.54
CA PHE A 19 24.54 -18.62 -20.14
C PHE A 19 23.02 -18.53 -20.18
N THR A 20 22.37 -19.58 -20.66
CA THR A 20 20.91 -19.63 -20.79
C THR A 20 20.23 -19.48 -19.45
N LEU A 21 20.68 -20.21 -18.44
CA LEU A 21 20.11 -20.14 -17.08
C LEU A 21 20.27 -18.73 -16.49
N THR A 22 21.47 -18.15 -16.58
CA THR A 22 21.75 -16.80 -16.10
C THR A 22 20.87 -15.77 -16.79
N ALA A 23 20.74 -15.85 -18.13
CA ALA A 23 19.91 -14.94 -18.90
C ALA A 23 18.44 -15.07 -18.55
N VAL A 24 17.91 -16.31 -18.46
CA VAL A 24 16.51 -16.55 -18.10
C VAL A 24 16.20 -16.09 -16.67
N LEU A 25 17.06 -16.39 -15.69
CA LEU A 25 16.85 -15.94 -14.32
C LEU A 25 16.89 -14.41 -14.21
N THR A 26 17.83 -13.77 -14.89
CA THR A 26 17.93 -12.31 -14.91
C THR A 26 16.69 -11.67 -15.52
N LEU A 27 16.19 -12.21 -16.67
CA LEU A 27 14.96 -11.76 -17.30
C LEU A 27 13.73 -12.03 -16.42
N ALA A 28 13.65 -13.20 -15.80
CA ALA A 28 12.55 -13.54 -14.91
C ALA A 28 12.45 -12.60 -13.71
N LEU A 29 13.57 -12.20 -13.12
CA LEU A 29 13.60 -11.21 -12.02
C LEU A 29 13.09 -9.84 -12.48
N GLY A 30 13.57 -9.34 -13.63
CA GLY A 30 13.17 -8.02 -14.12
C GLY A 30 11.71 -7.98 -14.58
N ILE A 31 11.32 -8.96 -15.41
CA ILE A 31 9.95 -9.07 -15.94
C ILE A 31 8.99 -9.40 -14.80
N GLY A 32 9.33 -10.31 -13.90
CA GLY A 32 8.52 -10.70 -12.76
C GLY A 32 8.27 -9.53 -11.81
N GLY A 33 9.32 -8.79 -11.44
CA GLY A 33 9.20 -7.61 -10.57
C GLY A 33 8.31 -6.52 -11.18
N LEU A 34 8.55 -6.18 -12.46
CA LEU A 34 7.74 -5.18 -13.14
C LEU A 34 6.29 -5.65 -13.35
N THR A 35 6.07 -6.93 -13.66
CA THR A 35 4.73 -7.51 -13.82
C THR A 35 3.97 -7.51 -12.50
N THR A 36 4.63 -7.84 -11.39
CA THR A 36 4.00 -7.78 -10.04
C THR A 36 3.49 -6.38 -9.75
N VAL A 37 4.33 -5.35 -9.89
CA VAL A 37 3.91 -3.96 -9.64
C VAL A 37 2.85 -3.50 -10.64
N ALA A 38 2.95 -3.91 -11.91
CA ALA A 38 1.92 -3.62 -12.91
C ALA A 38 0.58 -4.27 -12.57
N THR A 39 0.57 -5.50 -12.03
CA THR A 39 -0.64 -6.19 -11.55
C THR A 39 -1.28 -5.43 -10.41
N TRP A 40 -0.49 -5.00 -9.43
CA TRP A 40 -0.97 -4.17 -8.31
C TRP A 40 -1.51 -2.82 -8.79
N THR A 41 -0.77 -2.16 -9.68
CA THR A 41 -1.20 -0.88 -10.27
C THR A 41 -2.51 -1.05 -11.06
N ASN A 42 -2.64 -2.15 -11.82
CA ASN A 42 -3.87 -2.47 -12.53
C ASN A 42 -5.03 -2.72 -11.57
N ALA A 43 -4.82 -3.49 -10.50
CA ALA A 43 -5.85 -3.80 -9.50
C ALA A 43 -6.32 -2.55 -8.75
N VAL A 44 -5.40 -1.65 -8.41
CA VAL A 44 -5.73 -0.44 -7.61
C VAL A 44 -6.25 0.71 -8.48
N LEU A 45 -5.64 0.96 -9.66
CA LEU A 45 -5.93 2.17 -10.43
C LEU A 45 -6.79 1.93 -11.69
N PHE A 46 -6.63 0.79 -12.36
CA PHE A 46 -7.23 0.60 -13.69
C PHE A 46 -8.40 -0.38 -13.71
N ASN A 47 -8.46 -1.33 -12.80
CA ASN A 47 -9.50 -2.34 -12.74
C ASN A 47 -9.86 -2.70 -11.29
N PRO A 48 -10.26 -1.73 -10.49
CA PRO A 48 -10.55 -1.96 -9.07
C PRO A 48 -11.75 -2.88 -8.84
N TRP A 49 -12.73 -2.87 -9.76
CA TRP A 49 -13.98 -3.61 -9.62
C TRP A 49 -14.27 -4.45 -10.88
N PRO A 50 -13.68 -5.64 -11.00
CA PRO A 50 -13.70 -6.42 -12.25
C PRO A 50 -15.11 -6.90 -12.65
N GLN A 51 -16.01 -7.08 -11.71
CA GLN A 51 -17.39 -7.53 -11.97
C GLN A 51 -18.37 -6.38 -12.26
N VAL A 52 -17.92 -5.14 -12.11
CA VAL A 52 -18.72 -3.96 -12.32
C VAL A 52 -18.74 -3.60 -13.81
N ARG A 53 -19.94 -3.47 -14.37
CA ARG A 53 -20.10 -3.10 -15.79
C ARG A 53 -19.68 -1.66 -16.01
N ASP A 54 -18.81 -1.44 -17.00
CA ASP A 54 -18.32 -0.10 -17.38
C ASP A 54 -17.90 0.76 -16.16
N ALA A 55 -16.98 0.23 -15.34
CA ALA A 55 -16.51 0.88 -14.14
C ALA A 55 -15.88 2.29 -14.41
N ARG A 56 -15.45 2.55 -15.67
CA ARG A 56 -14.87 3.85 -16.05
C ARG A 56 -15.89 4.98 -16.08
N SER A 57 -17.18 4.68 -16.25
CA SER A 57 -18.26 5.66 -16.20
C SER A 57 -18.74 5.98 -14.79
N LEU A 58 -18.21 5.29 -13.77
CA LEU A 58 -18.54 5.54 -12.39
C LEU A 58 -17.73 6.72 -11.83
N ARG A 59 -18.40 7.55 -11.04
CA ARG A 59 -17.81 8.62 -10.24
C ARG A 59 -18.39 8.57 -8.83
N PHE A 60 -17.68 9.21 -7.92
CA PHE A 60 -18.07 9.30 -6.52
C PHE A 60 -18.34 10.77 -6.18
N ILE A 61 -19.38 10.99 -5.40
CA ILE A 61 -19.71 12.32 -4.91
C ILE A 61 -19.29 12.39 -3.45
N SER A 62 -18.50 13.39 -3.10
CA SER A 62 -18.19 13.76 -1.72
C SER A 62 -18.66 15.17 -1.42
N ALA A 63 -18.97 15.45 -0.17
CA ALA A 63 -19.25 16.78 0.27
C ALA A 63 -17.99 17.50 0.77
N THR A 64 -17.90 18.80 0.53
CA THR A 64 -16.95 19.71 1.15
C THR A 64 -17.70 20.59 2.11
N VAL A 65 -17.23 20.68 3.35
CA VAL A 65 -17.80 21.55 4.38
C VAL A 65 -16.72 22.50 4.87
N LEU A 66 -16.97 23.80 4.82
CA LEU A 66 -16.02 24.86 5.25
C LEU A 66 -14.63 24.76 4.59
N GLY A 67 -14.56 24.22 3.37
CA GLY A 67 -13.30 24.07 2.63
C GLY A 67 -12.55 22.75 2.91
N SER A 68 -13.01 21.93 3.84
CA SER A 68 -12.46 20.59 4.07
C SER A 68 -13.19 19.54 3.24
N ASN A 69 -12.46 18.74 2.47
CA ASN A 69 -13.00 17.72 1.58
C ASN A 69 -13.14 16.37 2.30
N GLY A 70 -14.04 15.51 1.79
CA GLY A 70 -14.13 14.10 2.21
C GLY A 70 -15.33 13.80 3.09
N TYR A 71 -16.24 14.74 3.27
CA TYR A 71 -17.47 14.49 4.00
C TYR A 71 -18.46 13.65 3.18
N SER A 72 -19.20 12.84 3.89
CA SER A 72 -20.26 12.01 3.34
C SER A 72 -21.46 12.86 2.91
N VAL A 73 -22.25 12.33 2.00
CA VAL A 73 -23.44 13.00 1.46
C VAL A 73 -24.68 12.56 2.28
N HIS A 74 -25.57 13.49 2.62
CA HIS A 74 -26.82 13.14 3.26
C HIS A 74 -27.84 12.52 2.29
N TYR A 75 -28.70 11.66 2.79
CA TYR A 75 -29.69 10.98 1.97
C TYR A 75 -30.60 11.95 1.21
N ASP A 76 -31.00 13.07 1.82
CA ASP A 76 -31.82 14.08 1.15
C ASP A 76 -31.10 14.78 0.00
N GLN A 77 -29.79 14.99 0.12
CA GLN A 77 -28.95 15.50 -0.98
C GLN A 77 -28.89 14.47 -2.11
N LEU A 78 -28.72 13.17 -1.79
CA LEU A 78 -28.78 12.11 -2.79
C LEU A 78 -30.12 12.10 -3.54
N GLN A 79 -31.23 12.20 -2.82
CA GLN A 79 -32.54 12.24 -3.45
C GLN A 79 -32.71 13.49 -4.32
N PHE A 80 -32.18 14.63 -3.90
CA PHE A 80 -32.18 15.85 -4.70
C PHE A 80 -31.36 15.68 -5.98
N ILE A 81 -30.16 15.10 -5.89
CA ILE A 81 -29.31 14.76 -7.03
C ILE A 81 -30.04 13.82 -8.00
N ARG A 82 -30.65 12.74 -7.49
CA ARG A 82 -31.42 11.78 -8.31
C ARG A 82 -32.51 12.44 -9.12
N LYS A 83 -33.20 13.44 -8.55
CA LYS A 83 -34.32 14.13 -9.17
C LYS A 83 -33.92 15.22 -10.14
N GLN A 84 -32.83 15.92 -9.89
CA GLN A 84 -32.51 17.18 -10.57
C GLN A 84 -31.32 17.05 -11.54
N SER A 85 -30.44 16.07 -11.35
CA SER A 85 -29.24 15.97 -12.18
C SER A 85 -29.55 15.50 -13.60
N ARG A 86 -28.87 16.14 -14.55
CA ARG A 86 -28.89 15.80 -15.98
C ARG A 86 -27.61 15.09 -16.40
N SER A 87 -26.54 15.18 -15.62
CA SER A 87 -25.24 14.58 -15.91
C SER A 87 -25.16 13.10 -15.58
N PHE A 88 -26.03 12.61 -14.69
CA PHE A 88 -25.98 11.22 -14.24
C PHE A 88 -27.16 10.41 -14.81
N ILE A 89 -26.90 9.12 -15.11
CA ILE A 89 -27.94 8.17 -15.45
C ILE A 89 -28.68 7.76 -14.17
N GLU A 90 -27.88 7.48 -13.13
CA GLU A 90 -28.36 6.95 -11.87
C GLU A 90 -27.35 7.27 -10.74
N ALA A 91 -27.84 7.36 -9.50
CA ALA A 91 -27.06 7.56 -8.31
C ALA A 91 -27.48 6.54 -7.23
N ALA A 92 -26.50 5.94 -6.54
CA ALA A 92 -26.73 4.98 -5.47
C ALA A 92 -25.89 5.38 -4.24
N ALA A 93 -26.43 5.10 -3.06
CA ALA A 93 -25.72 5.23 -1.81
C ALA A 93 -25.16 3.89 -1.35
N PHE A 94 -24.05 3.96 -0.64
CA PHE A 94 -23.47 2.83 0.06
C PHE A 94 -22.68 3.32 1.27
N GLU A 95 -22.59 2.46 2.28
CA GLU A 95 -21.84 2.72 3.51
C GLU A 95 -21.24 1.42 3.99
N PHE A 96 -19.96 1.43 4.36
CA PHE A 96 -19.32 0.29 4.97
C PHE A 96 -19.73 0.18 6.43
N THR A 97 -20.07 -1.01 6.87
CA THR A 97 -20.43 -1.29 8.25
C THR A 97 -19.92 -2.66 8.68
N THR A 98 -19.91 -2.91 9.97
CA THR A 98 -19.71 -4.26 10.51
C THR A 98 -21.09 -4.81 10.87
N LEU A 99 -21.38 -6.05 10.50
CA LEU A 99 -22.60 -6.77 10.80
C LEU A 99 -22.29 -7.94 11.74
N ASN A 100 -23.09 -8.14 12.78
CA ASN A 100 -22.94 -9.26 13.70
C ASN A 100 -23.77 -10.44 13.20
N LEU A 101 -23.13 -11.37 12.51
CA LEU A 101 -23.77 -12.60 12.00
C LEU A 101 -23.86 -13.64 13.12
N ALA A 102 -25.06 -14.09 13.44
CA ALA A 102 -25.29 -15.23 14.33
C ALA A 102 -25.89 -16.39 13.54
N LEU A 103 -25.18 -17.52 13.51
CA LEU A 103 -25.66 -18.78 12.97
C LEU A 103 -26.05 -19.72 14.11
N PRO A 104 -26.97 -20.67 13.90
CA PRO A 104 -27.37 -21.63 14.92
C PRO A 104 -26.15 -22.36 15.51
N ASN A 105 -26.09 -22.47 16.83
CA ASN A 105 -25.01 -23.13 17.57
C ASN A 105 -23.60 -22.54 17.42
N THR A 106 -23.47 -21.31 16.97
CA THR A 106 -22.20 -20.61 16.88
C THR A 106 -22.24 -19.32 17.69
N GLN A 107 -21.08 -18.85 18.15
CA GLN A 107 -20.99 -17.51 18.72
C GLN A 107 -21.18 -16.45 17.60
N PRO A 108 -21.88 -15.34 17.88
CA PRO A 108 -21.98 -14.24 16.93
C PRO A 108 -20.60 -13.79 16.47
N GLN A 109 -20.46 -13.53 15.17
CA GLN A 109 -19.20 -13.08 14.58
C GLN A 109 -19.43 -11.77 13.81
N ALA A 110 -18.51 -10.85 13.99
CA ALA A 110 -18.48 -9.63 13.20
C ALA A 110 -17.99 -9.97 11.79
N ILE A 111 -18.76 -9.55 10.79
CA ILE A 111 -18.46 -9.61 9.36
C ILE A 111 -18.49 -8.21 8.75
N ASN A 112 -17.72 -7.99 7.72
CA ASN A 112 -17.75 -6.74 6.98
C ASN A 112 -19.02 -6.68 6.13
N GLY A 113 -19.77 -5.61 6.22
CA GLY A 113 -21.02 -5.44 5.48
C GLY A 113 -21.12 -4.09 4.79
N GLY A 114 -22.02 -4.03 3.82
CA GLY A 114 -22.42 -2.80 3.16
C GLY A 114 -23.89 -2.51 3.43
N ILE A 115 -24.22 -1.28 3.81
CA ILE A 115 -25.59 -0.77 3.77
C ILE A 115 -25.74 -0.03 2.46
N VAL A 116 -26.65 -0.45 1.59
CA VAL A 116 -26.72 0.04 0.22
C VAL A 116 -28.15 0.47 -0.17
N SER A 117 -28.24 1.45 -1.06
CA SER A 117 -29.55 1.79 -1.64
C SER A 117 -30.05 0.65 -2.53
N ALA A 118 -31.38 0.51 -2.64
CA ALA A 118 -31.99 -0.59 -3.36
C ALA A 118 -31.52 -0.75 -4.82
N ASN A 119 -31.16 0.34 -5.49
CA ASN A 119 -30.67 0.36 -6.86
C ASN A 119 -29.13 0.12 -7.01
N TYR A 120 -28.42 -0.14 -5.92
CA TYR A 120 -26.96 -0.25 -5.92
C TYR A 120 -26.42 -1.28 -6.92
N PHE A 121 -26.87 -2.52 -6.85
CA PHE A 121 -26.42 -3.58 -7.76
C PHE A 121 -26.82 -3.33 -9.21
N GLN A 122 -28.00 -2.73 -9.43
CA GLN A 122 -28.46 -2.35 -10.77
C GLN A 122 -27.56 -1.27 -11.38
N LEU A 123 -27.25 -0.22 -10.60
CA LEU A 123 -26.34 0.84 -11.03
C LEU A 123 -24.98 0.26 -11.40
N LEU A 124 -24.44 -0.67 -10.60
CA LEU A 124 -23.16 -1.31 -10.85
C LEU A 124 -23.20 -2.28 -12.04
N GLY A 125 -24.39 -2.74 -12.43
CA GLY A 125 -24.57 -3.71 -13.50
C GLY A 125 -24.05 -5.11 -13.14
N VAL A 126 -23.97 -5.43 -11.86
CA VAL A 126 -23.60 -6.74 -11.32
C VAL A 126 -24.80 -7.68 -11.42
N LYS A 127 -24.56 -8.96 -11.71
CA LYS A 127 -25.59 -9.99 -11.75
C LYS A 127 -25.41 -10.96 -10.59
N PRO A 128 -26.49 -11.44 -9.95
CA PRO A 128 -26.37 -12.43 -8.88
C PRO A 128 -25.88 -13.78 -9.40
N GLU A 129 -25.10 -14.50 -8.60
CA GLU A 129 -24.72 -15.89 -8.85
C GLU A 129 -25.92 -16.82 -8.54
N ILE A 130 -26.60 -16.55 -7.43
CA ILE A 130 -27.79 -17.28 -6.98
C ILE A 130 -28.83 -16.27 -6.52
N GLY A 131 -30.11 -16.56 -6.77
CA GLY A 131 -31.23 -15.77 -6.29
C GLY A 131 -31.39 -14.43 -7.00
N THR A 132 -31.69 -13.37 -6.25
CA THR A 132 -31.96 -12.03 -6.74
C THR A 132 -31.26 -10.97 -5.89
N PHE A 133 -31.18 -9.75 -6.42
CA PHE A 133 -30.78 -8.58 -5.64
C PHE A 133 -32.00 -7.80 -5.17
N PHE A 134 -31.78 -6.70 -4.43
CA PHE A 134 -32.84 -5.82 -3.97
C PHE A 134 -33.62 -5.25 -5.16
N PRO A 135 -34.97 -5.14 -5.05
CA PRO A 135 -35.77 -4.49 -6.06
C PRO A 135 -35.37 -3.02 -6.20
N PRO A 136 -34.92 -2.56 -7.38
CA PRO A 136 -34.31 -1.22 -7.55
C PRO A 136 -35.26 -0.06 -7.20
N ASN A 137 -36.55 -0.28 -7.22
CA ASN A 137 -37.58 0.71 -6.92
C ASN A 137 -38.07 0.65 -5.47
N ALA A 138 -37.43 -0.17 -4.61
CA ALA A 138 -37.82 -0.24 -3.20
C ALA A 138 -37.55 1.12 -2.52
N ASN A 139 -38.44 1.47 -1.61
CA ASN A 139 -38.31 2.72 -0.87
C ASN A 139 -37.28 2.56 0.25
N ASP A 140 -36.11 3.21 0.11
CA ASP A 140 -35.04 3.19 1.09
C ASP A 140 -35.50 3.72 2.49
N ARG A 141 -36.54 4.53 2.57
CA ARG A 141 -37.12 5.06 3.82
C ARG A 141 -38.22 4.20 4.45
N ALA A 142 -38.66 3.18 3.77
CA ALA A 142 -39.67 2.26 4.33
C ALA A 142 -38.95 1.27 5.29
N TYR A 143 -38.56 1.75 6.45
CA TYR A 143 -37.86 0.96 7.45
C TYR A 143 -38.59 -0.28 7.87
N GLY A 144 -37.87 -1.43 7.94
CA GLY A 144 -38.44 -2.74 8.22
C GLY A 144 -39.28 -3.32 7.08
N SER A 145 -39.32 -2.65 5.91
CA SER A 145 -40.08 -3.16 4.76
C SER A 145 -39.35 -4.29 4.01
N MET A 146 -38.06 -4.44 4.24
CA MET A 146 -37.25 -5.42 3.55
C MET A 146 -36.12 -5.93 4.46
N ASP A 147 -36.39 -6.97 5.22
CA ASP A 147 -35.43 -7.71 6.00
C ASP A 147 -34.72 -8.73 5.11
N ALA A 148 -33.94 -8.22 4.15
CA ALA A 148 -33.26 -9.00 3.14
C ALA A 148 -31.78 -8.75 3.16
N ILE A 149 -30.99 -9.79 2.88
CA ILE A 149 -29.53 -9.74 2.81
C ILE A 149 -29.03 -10.44 1.55
N VAL A 150 -27.99 -9.86 0.95
CA VAL A 150 -27.22 -10.47 -0.12
C VAL A 150 -25.87 -10.88 0.45
N LEU A 151 -25.43 -12.11 0.21
CA LEU A 151 -24.14 -12.61 0.66
C LEU A 151 -23.08 -12.45 -0.42
N SER A 152 -21.82 -12.30 -0.05
CA SER A 152 -20.69 -12.46 -0.98
C SER A 152 -20.46 -13.95 -1.29
N ASP A 153 -19.84 -14.24 -2.44
CA ASP A 153 -19.41 -15.61 -2.79
C ASP A 153 -18.48 -16.21 -1.72
N GLY A 154 -17.59 -15.39 -1.14
CA GLY A 154 -16.69 -15.81 -0.08
C GLY A 154 -17.42 -16.26 1.17
N LEU A 155 -18.29 -15.42 1.72
CA LEU A 155 -19.09 -15.75 2.92
C LEU A 155 -19.99 -16.97 2.67
N TRP A 156 -20.60 -17.06 1.48
CA TRP A 156 -21.43 -18.20 1.10
C TRP A 156 -20.64 -19.52 1.08
N ARG A 157 -19.42 -19.52 0.53
CA ARG A 157 -18.56 -20.72 0.53
C ARG A 157 -18.06 -21.09 1.92
N ASP A 158 -17.58 -20.08 2.65
CA ASP A 158 -16.89 -20.32 3.90
C ASP A 158 -17.84 -20.67 5.06
N ARG A 159 -19.05 -20.12 5.08
CA ARG A 159 -20.00 -20.27 6.20
C ARG A 159 -21.24 -21.08 5.85
N PHE A 160 -21.58 -21.16 4.60
CA PHE A 160 -22.76 -21.89 4.13
C PHE A 160 -22.41 -23.07 3.21
N ASN A 161 -21.12 -23.47 3.14
CA ASN A 161 -20.60 -24.59 2.37
C ASN A 161 -21.01 -24.58 0.89
N ALA A 162 -21.16 -23.40 0.30
CA ALA A 162 -21.63 -23.20 -1.08
C ALA A 162 -22.99 -23.89 -1.35
N ASP A 163 -23.88 -23.92 -0.36
CA ASP A 163 -25.21 -24.53 -0.49
C ASP A 163 -26.09 -23.72 -1.46
N PRO A 164 -26.52 -24.28 -2.61
CA PRO A 164 -27.36 -23.57 -3.56
C PRO A 164 -28.74 -23.18 -3.00
N SER A 165 -29.19 -23.83 -1.96
CA SER A 165 -30.50 -23.59 -1.30
C SER A 165 -30.44 -22.44 -0.28
N VAL A 166 -29.31 -21.70 -0.20
CA VAL A 166 -29.12 -20.59 0.74
C VAL A 166 -30.15 -19.44 0.53
N ALA A 167 -30.60 -19.23 -0.70
CA ALA A 167 -31.66 -18.26 -1.01
C ALA A 167 -32.98 -18.68 -0.36
N GLY A 168 -33.61 -17.78 0.40
CA GLY A 168 -34.78 -18.03 1.23
C GLY A 168 -34.49 -18.42 2.68
N ARG A 169 -33.19 -18.70 3.03
CA ARG A 169 -32.80 -19.02 4.40
C ARG A 169 -32.83 -17.77 5.27
N VAL A 170 -33.37 -17.92 6.48
CA VAL A 170 -33.35 -16.84 7.48
C VAL A 170 -32.11 -16.94 8.34
N ILE A 171 -31.40 -15.85 8.50
CA ILE A 171 -30.21 -15.69 9.34
C ILE A 171 -30.40 -14.51 10.29
N SER A 172 -29.68 -14.49 11.39
CA SER A 172 -29.73 -13.37 12.35
C SER A 172 -28.56 -12.42 12.13
N ILE A 173 -28.87 -11.15 11.88
CA ILE A 173 -27.91 -10.04 11.79
C ILE A 173 -28.29 -9.02 12.86
N ASN A 174 -27.34 -8.67 13.73
CA ASN A 174 -27.57 -7.72 14.84
C ASN A 174 -28.80 -8.06 15.69
N LYS A 175 -29.09 -9.36 15.91
CA LYS A 175 -30.28 -9.90 16.60
C LYS A 175 -31.61 -9.76 15.83
N HIS A 176 -31.61 -9.24 14.60
CA HIS A 176 -32.76 -9.18 13.71
C HIS A 176 -32.72 -10.30 12.67
N ALA A 177 -33.85 -10.79 12.27
CA ALA A 177 -34.00 -11.86 11.29
C ALA A 177 -33.94 -11.30 9.87
N PHE A 178 -33.01 -11.76 9.05
CA PHE A 178 -32.85 -11.39 7.66
C PHE A 178 -33.02 -12.60 6.74
N THR A 179 -33.72 -12.44 5.65
CA THR A 179 -33.83 -13.47 4.62
C THR A 179 -32.73 -13.29 3.57
N VAL A 180 -31.94 -14.33 3.34
CA VAL A 180 -30.98 -14.35 2.25
C VAL A 180 -31.73 -14.38 0.92
N ILE A 181 -31.60 -13.33 0.10
CA ILE A 181 -32.29 -13.25 -1.19
C ILE A 181 -31.40 -13.61 -2.37
N GLY A 182 -30.09 -13.54 -2.19
CA GLY A 182 -29.13 -13.86 -3.26
C GLY A 182 -27.71 -13.88 -2.80
N VAL A 183 -26.84 -14.31 -3.73
CA VAL A 183 -25.40 -14.35 -3.57
C VAL A 183 -24.76 -13.54 -4.70
N ALA A 184 -23.83 -12.66 -4.37
CA ALA A 184 -23.08 -11.90 -5.35
C ALA A 184 -22.09 -12.80 -6.10
N PRO A 185 -21.71 -12.45 -7.35
CA PRO A 185 -20.84 -13.28 -8.15
C PRO A 185 -19.42 -13.32 -7.57
N SER A 186 -18.72 -14.42 -7.85
CA SER A 186 -17.31 -14.58 -7.48
C SER A 186 -16.46 -13.40 -7.97
N GLY A 187 -15.62 -12.85 -7.08
CA GLY A 187 -14.78 -11.69 -7.36
C GLY A 187 -15.44 -10.33 -7.15
N PHE A 188 -16.73 -10.25 -6.80
CA PHE A 188 -17.37 -9.03 -6.35
C PHE A 188 -17.34 -8.97 -4.82
N ALA A 189 -16.67 -7.97 -4.29
CA ALA A 189 -16.52 -7.74 -2.85
C ALA A 189 -16.90 -6.30 -2.46
N GLY A 190 -17.85 -5.68 -3.19
CA GLY A 190 -18.26 -4.29 -3.02
C GLY A 190 -17.38 -3.31 -3.79
N ILE A 191 -17.64 -2.02 -3.59
CA ILE A 191 -16.89 -0.92 -4.21
C ILE A 191 -16.22 -0.02 -3.18
N TYR A 192 -16.27 -0.37 -1.91
CA TYR A 192 -15.65 0.42 -0.85
C TYR A 192 -14.13 0.18 -0.84
N GLY A 193 -13.40 1.10 -1.43
CA GLY A 193 -11.96 1.31 -1.40
C GLY A 193 -11.04 0.15 -1.00
N GLY A 194 -11.22 -1.08 -1.58
CA GLY A 194 -10.38 -2.23 -1.32
C GLY A 194 -10.66 -3.00 -0.03
N LEU A 195 -11.71 -2.64 0.70
CA LEU A 195 -12.29 -3.48 1.75
C LEU A 195 -13.21 -4.53 1.11
N ALA A 196 -13.12 -5.77 1.59
CA ALA A 196 -14.06 -6.79 1.18
C ALA A 196 -15.33 -6.69 2.03
N GLU A 197 -16.43 -6.38 1.38
CA GLU A 197 -17.75 -6.52 1.96
C GLU A 197 -18.21 -7.98 1.81
N GLU A 198 -18.61 -8.61 2.91
CA GLU A 198 -19.02 -10.02 2.96
C GLU A 198 -20.52 -10.17 2.80
N ALA A 199 -21.29 -9.14 3.11
CA ALA A 199 -22.74 -9.11 2.93
C ALA A 199 -23.25 -7.68 2.71
N TRP A 200 -24.42 -7.55 2.08
CA TRP A 200 -25.09 -6.28 1.83
C TRP A 200 -26.53 -6.33 2.33
N VAL A 201 -26.93 -5.25 2.97
CA VAL A 201 -28.29 -5.02 3.45
C VAL A 201 -28.84 -3.71 2.87
N PRO A 202 -30.16 -3.59 2.65
CA PRO A 202 -30.73 -2.37 2.07
C PRO A 202 -30.76 -1.22 3.10
N LEU A 203 -30.71 0.03 2.63
CA LEU A 203 -30.89 1.22 3.48
C LEU A 203 -32.15 1.18 4.33
N SER A 204 -33.21 0.52 3.86
CA SER A 204 -34.45 0.33 4.61
C SER A 204 -34.29 -0.51 5.87
N ALA A 205 -33.22 -1.32 5.97
CA ALA A 205 -32.85 -2.06 7.17
C ALA A 205 -31.98 -1.23 8.16
N GLY A 206 -31.57 -0.04 7.77
CA GLY A 206 -30.58 0.76 8.53
C GLY A 206 -31.04 1.13 9.96
N ARG A 207 -32.36 1.24 10.21
CA ARG A 207 -32.90 1.50 11.56
C ARG A 207 -32.62 0.35 12.53
N ASP A 208 -32.71 -0.88 12.05
CA ASP A 208 -32.52 -2.09 12.85
C ASP A 208 -31.02 -2.44 12.99
N LEU A 209 -30.20 -1.79 12.17
CA LEU A 209 -28.74 -1.96 12.18
C LEU A 209 -28.02 -0.81 12.87
N SER A 210 -28.67 0.36 12.99
CA SER A 210 -28.15 1.52 13.67
C SER A 210 -28.57 1.52 15.14
N ALA A 211 -27.65 1.77 15.98
CA ALA A 211 -27.81 1.84 17.41
C ALA A 211 -28.51 3.06 17.92
N VAL A 212 -28.45 4.09 17.19
CA VAL A 212 -29.09 5.33 17.56
C VAL A 212 -30.50 5.30 17.01
N ALA A 213 -31.50 5.28 17.90
CA ALA A 213 -32.87 5.53 17.54
C ALA A 213 -33.03 7.01 17.10
N LEU A 214 -32.42 7.33 15.99
CA LEU A 214 -32.56 8.62 15.33
C LEU A 214 -33.96 8.69 14.75
N PRO A 215 -34.64 9.83 14.79
CA PRO A 215 -35.94 10.00 14.15
C PRO A 215 -35.93 9.62 12.66
N ASP A 216 -34.80 9.87 11.98
CA ASP A 216 -34.51 9.40 10.63
C ASP A 216 -33.01 9.06 10.55
N PRO A 217 -32.61 7.78 10.62
CA PRO A 217 -31.21 7.37 10.54
C PRO A 217 -30.52 7.85 9.27
N LEU A 218 -31.26 8.01 8.15
CA LEU A 218 -30.70 8.44 6.88
C LEU A 218 -30.34 9.93 6.83
N VAL A 219 -30.89 10.76 7.70
CA VAL A 219 -30.61 12.20 7.75
C VAL A 219 -29.25 12.47 8.38
N ASN A 220 -28.82 11.65 9.34
CA ASN A 220 -27.59 11.84 10.09
C ASN A 220 -26.49 10.85 9.73
N GLN A 221 -26.78 9.84 8.91
CA GLN A 221 -25.75 8.95 8.34
C GLN A 221 -25.07 9.62 7.16
N GLY A 222 -23.78 9.74 7.25
CA GLY A 222 -22.97 10.13 6.11
C GLY A 222 -22.86 8.98 5.12
N LEU A 223 -23.48 9.11 3.97
CA LEU A 223 -23.47 8.10 2.92
C LEU A 223 -22.40 8.41 1.88
N GLN A 224 -21.73 7.39 1.40
CA GLN A 224 -20.94 7.46 0.18
C GLN A 224 -21.88 7.37 -1.01
N VAL A 225 -21.66 8.18 -2.04
CA VAL A 225 -22.51 8.20 -3.21
C VAL A 225 -21.73 7.86 -4.45
N VAL A 226 -22.19 6.84 -5.17
CA VAL A 226 -21.68 6.46 -6.48
C VAL A 226 -22.69 6.85 -7.55
N VAL A 227 -22.20 7.41 -8.66
CA VAL A 227 -23.02 7.83 -9.79
C VAL A 227 -22.50 7.25 -11.10
N ARG A 228 -23.39 6.97 -12.02
CA ARG A 228 -23.05 6.59 -13.39
C ARG A 228 -23.22 7.78 -14.32
N MET A 229 -22.13 8.20 -14.92
CA MET A 229 -22.10 9.32 -15.87
C MET A 229 -22.91 9.03 -17.13
N ARG A 230 -23.60 10.04 -17.67
CA ARG A 230 -24.20 9.93 -19.01
C ARG A 230 -23.12 9.97 -20.09
N PRO A 231 -23.25 9.17 -21.16
CA PRO A 231 -22.34 9.25 -22.29
C PRO A 231 -22.23 10.66 -22.85
N GLY A 232 -20.99 11.12 -23.06
CA GLY A 232 -20.70 12.43 -23.63
C GLY A 232 -20.64 13.60 -22.63
N VAL A 233 -20.96 13.38 -21.35
CA VAL A 233 -20.79 14.40 -20.30
C VAL A 233 -19.36 14.37 -19.77
N SER A 234 -18.71 15.53 -19.69
CA SER A 234 -17.37 15.66 -19.12
C SER A 234 -17.42 15.80 -17.59
N ASP A 235 -16.36 15.38 -16.90
CA ASP A 235 -16.25 15.52 -15.43
C ASP A 235 -16.44 16.98 -15.00
N LYS A 236 -15.85 17.92 -15.72
CA LYS A 236 -15.99 19.37 -15.46
C LYS A 236 -17.46 19.86 -15.55
N THR A 237 -18.21 19.34 -16.52
CA THR A 237 -19.61 19.70 -16.68
C THR A 237 -20.45 19.16 -15.52
N ALA A 238 -20.23 17.89 -15.15
CA ALA A 238 -20.92 17.26 -14.04
C ALA A 238 -20.59 17.90 -12.69
N GLU A 239 -19.35 18.29 -12.48
CA GLU A 239 -18.89 18.97 -11.27
C GLU A 239 -19.51 20.37 -11.13
N ALA A 240 -19.55 21.14 -12.21
CA ALA A 240 -20.25 22.45 -12.25
C ALA A 240 -21.77 22.31 -11.97
N GLU A 241 -22.40 21.23 -12.45
CA GLU A 241 -23.77 20.92 -12.12
C GLU A 241 -23.93 20.59 -10.62
N LEU A 242 -23.02 19.79 -10.04
CA LEU A 242 -23.05 19.44 -8.61
C LEU A 242 -22.95 20.67 -7.72
N HIS A 243 -22.05 21.59 -8.00
CA HIS A 243 -21.95 22.87 -7.28
C HIS A 243 -23.26 23.67 -7.35
N THR A 244 -23.92 23.67 -8.52
CA THR A 244 -25.21 24.32 -8.68
C THR A 244 -26.32 23.63 -7.87
N LEU A 245 -26.32 22.29 -7.89
CA LEU A 245 -27.26 21.47 -7.12
C LEU A 245 -27.08 21.64 -5.61
N ALA A 246 -25.83 21.69 -5.12
CA ALA A 246 -25.55 21.96 -3.72
C ALA A 246 -26.13 23.28 -3.23
N ARG A 247 -25.92 24.35 -3.98
CA ARG A 247 -26.50 25.67 -3.68
C ARG A 247 -28.02 25.66 -3.75
N SER A 248 -28.60 25.02 -4.75
CA SER A 248 -30.05 24.92 -4.90
C SER A 248 -30.68 24.11 -3.76
N PHE A 249 -30.02 23.04 -3.31
CA PHE A 249 -30.43 22.27 -2.15
C PHE A 249 -30.42 23.10 -0.87
N ALA A 250 -29.32 23.83 -0.62
CA ALA A 250 -29.20 24.70 0.56
C ALA A 250 -30.35 25.72 0.62
N LEU A 251 -30.67 26.36 -0.51
CA LEU A 251 -31.78 27.32 -0.59
C LEU A 251 -33.14 26.63 -0.36
N ALA A 252 -33.35 25.43 -0.88
CA ALA A 252 -34.60 24.69 -0.73
C ALA A 252 -34.86 24.21 0.71
N GLN A 253 -33.80 23.90 1.45
CA GLN A 253 -33.93 23.42 2.82
C GLN A 253 -34.08 24.54 3.87
N HIS A 254 -33.84 25.81 3.54
CA HIS A 254 -33.88 26.95 4.46
C HIS A 254 -33.04 26.72 5.73
N ASN A 255 -31.95 25.97 5.61
CA ASN A 255 -31.10 25.61 6.74
C ASN A 255 -29.68 26.12 6.50
N ASP A 256 -29.22 27.07 7.33
CA ASP A 256 -27.91 27.71 7.22
C ASP A 256 -26.74 26.71 7.32
N GLN A 257 -26.93 25.55 7.86
CA GLN A 257 -25.95 24.49 7.93
C GLN A 257 -25.45 24.08 6.53
N TYR A 258 -26.34 24.05 5.55
CA TYR A 258 -26.01 23.65 4.18
C TYR A 258 -25.37 24.76 3.35
N ASN A 259 -25.38 26.01 3.82
CA ASN A 259 -24.77 27.14 3.10
C ASN A 259 -23.26 27.02 2.94
N SER A 260 -22.60 26.26 3.83
CA SER A 260 -21.15 25.98 3.79
C SER A 260 -20.80 24.69 3.08
N TRP A 261 -21.78 23.95 2.57
CA TRP A 261 -21.60 22.67 1.93
C TRP A 261 -21.49 22.83 0.42
N ASP A 262 -20.55 22.09 -0.17
CA ASP A 262 -20.41 21.96 -1.61
C ASP A 262 -20.25 20.48 -1.97
N LEU A 263 -20.51 20.11 -3.21
CA LEU A 263 -20.46 18.74 -3.71
C LEU A 263 -19.39 18.62 -4.77
N ASN A 264 -18.49 17.68 -4.60
CA ASN A 264 -17.39 17.43 -5.53
C ASN A 264 -17.53 16.09 -6.23
N LEU A 265 -17.06 16.04 -7.46
CA LEU A 265 -17.00 14.82 -8.24
C LEU A 265 -15.59 14.24 -8.16
N ASN A 266 -15.50 12.98 -7.73
CA ASN A 266 -14.24 12.26 -7.61
C ASN A 266 -14.23 11.07 -8.56
N ASP A 267 -13.08 10.80 -9.16
CA ASP A 267 -12.88 9.57 -9.92
C ASP A 267 -12.67 8.36 -8.97
N SER A 268 -12.69 7.18 -9.53
CA SER A 268 -12.48 5.94 -8.79
C SER A 268 -11.09 5.87 -8.12
N SER A 269 -10.08 6.48 -8.73
CA SER A 269 -8.73 6.47 -8.19
C SER A 269 -8.60 7.39 -6.97
N HIS A 270 -9.34 8.49 -6.96
CA HIS A 270 -9.36 9.42 -5.83
C HIS A 270 -10.08 8.82 -4.62
N PHE A 271 -11.23 8.22 -4.85
CA PHE A 271 -12.00 7.54 -3.81
C PHE A 271 -11.18 6.41 -3.14
N GLN A 272 -10.47 5.63 -3.93
CA GLN A 272 -9.60 4.58 -3.41
C GLN A 272 -8.38 5.10 -2.64
N ARG A 273 -7.86 6.28 -3.00
CA ARG A 273 -6.75 6.90 -2.27
C ARG A 273 -7.12 7.26 -0.83
N GLY A 274 -8.37 7.47 -0.51
CA GLY A 274 -8.82 7.75 0.87
C GLY A 274 -8.39 6.66 1.84
N PHE A 275 -8.64 5.40 1.51
CA PHE A 275 -8.28 4.25 2.36
C PHE A 275 -6.88 3.70 2.03
N PHE A 276 -6.53 3.62 0.74
CA PHE A 276 -5.23 3.15 0.27
C PHE A 276 -4.26 4.27 -0.08
N GLY A 277 -4.48 5.49 0.42
CA GLY A 277 -3.58 6.62 0.20
C GLY A 277 -2.12 6.24 0.42
N VAL A 278 -1.87 5.53 1.49
CA VAL A 278 -0.54 5.00 1.83
C VAL A 278 -0.01 4.05 0.75
N ILE A 279 -0.82 3.13 0.22
CA ILE A 279 -0.40 2.19 -0.84
C ILE A 279 -0.33 2.91 -2.20
N GLY A 280 -1.30 3.77 -2.49
CA GLY A 280 -1.35 4.53 -3.74
C GLY A 280 -0.15 5.48 -3.92
N GLU A 281 0.30 6.12 -2.86
CA GLU A 281 1.50 6.96 -2.85
C GLU A 281 2.80 6.17 -3.07
N GLN A 282 2.82 4.90 -2.72
CA GLN A 282 3.97 4.02 -2.87
C GLN A 282 4.12 3.43 -4.28
N LEU A 283 2.99 3.26 -5.01
CA LEU A 283 2.99 2.66 -6.34
C LEU A 283 3.93 3.35 -7.34
N PRO A 284 4.01 4.69 -7.45
CA PRO A 284 4.96 5.35 -8.35
C PRO A 284 6.43 5.04 -8.02
N VAL A 285 6.77 4.93 -6.73
CA VAL A 285 8.12 4.59 -6.27
C VAL A 285 8.48 3.16 -6.64
N LEU A 286 7.57 2.21 -6.38
CA LEU A 286 7.75 0.81 -6.73
C LEU A 286 7.81 0.61 -8.25
N LEU A 287 7.00 1.33 -9.00
CA LEU A 287 7.03 1.32 -10.46
C LEU A 287 8.38 1.86 -10.98
N GLY A 288 8.85 2.97 -10.42
CA GLY A 288 10.17 3.54 -10.73
C GLY A 288 11.30 2.56 -10.45
N ALA A 289 11.31 1.92 -9.26
CA ALA A 289 12.29 0.90 -8.89
C ALA A 289 12.25 -0.32 -9.82
N SER A 290 11.03 -0.77 -10.20
CA SER A 290 10.84 -1.89 -11.14
C SER A 290 11.34 -1.54 -12.54
N CYS A 291 11.10 -0.32 -13.03
CA CYS A 291 11.62 0.17 -14.29
C CYS A 291 13.16 0.26 -14.28
N LEU A 292 13.76 0.72 -13.18
CA LEU A 292 15.21 0.75 -13.01
C LEU A 292 15.80 -0.66 -13.00
N LEU A 293 15.18 -1.59 -12.28
CA LEU A 293 15.59 -3.01 -12.28
C LEU A 293 15.48 -3.60 -13.70
N MET A 294 14.40 -3.33 -14.40
CA MET A 294 14.21 -3.80 -15.77
C MET A 294 15.26 -3.22 -16.74
N LEU A 295 15.60 -1.93 -16.60
CA LEU A 295 16.67 -1.30 -17.36
C LEU A 295 18.02 -1.95 -17.06
N LEU A 296 18.30 -2.23 -15.79
CA LEU A 296 19.50 -2.95 -15.34
C LEU A 296 19.57 -4.33 -15.97
N VAL A 297 18.46 -5.07 -15.99
CA VAL A 297 18.34 -6.39 -16.63
C VAL A 297 18.61 -6.30 -18.13
N CYS A 298 18.02 -5.34 -18.84
CA CYS A 298 18.25 -5.12 -20.26
C CYS A 298 19.73 -4.84 -20.58
N ILE A 299 20.37 -3.97 -19.80
CA ILE A 299 21.80 -3.67 -19.93
C ILE A 299 22.65 -4.93 -19.71
N ASN A 300 22.31 -5.72 -18.70
CA ASN A 300 23.01 -6.95 -18.38
C ASN A 300 22.90 -7.99 -19.51
N ILE A 301 21.67 -8.23 -19.99
CA ILE A 301 21.43 -9.16 -21.09
C ILE A 301 22.10 -8.70 -22.40
N ALA A 302 22.04 -7.41 -22.70
CA ALA A 302 22.73 -6.86 -23.88
C ALA A 302 24.25 -7.07 -23.78
N SER A 303 24.82 -6.91 -22.59
CA SER A 303 26.24 -7.18 -22.32
C SER A 303 26.60 -8.66 -22.49
N LEU A 304 25.78 -9.57 -21.94
CA LEU A 304 25.96 -11.02 -22.06
C LEU A 304 25.86 -11.50 -23.52
N LEU A 305 24.84 -11.03 -24.25
CA LEU A 305 24.65 -11.35 -25.67
C LEU A 305 25.78 -10.78 -26.52
N GLY A 306 26.27 -9.58 -26.21
CA GLY A 306 27.42 -8.98 -26.88
C GLY A 306 28.70 -9.81 -26.70
N GLN A 307 28.95 -10.36 -25.52
CA GLN A 307 30.07 -11.25 -25.25
C GLN A 307 29.90 -12.60 -25.96
N HIS A 308 28.69 -13.14 -25.94
CA HIS A 308 28.37 -14.38 -26.64
C HIS A 308 28.59 -14.23 -28.15
N ALA A 309 28.14 -13.15 -28.74
CA ALA A 309 28.40 -12.81 -30.16
C ALA A 309 29.90 -12.62 -30.45
N ALA A 310 30.65 -12.04 -29.51
CA ALA A 310 32.10 -11.84 -29.69
C ALA A 310 32.87 -13.16 -29.72
N ARG A 311 32.49 -14.17 -28.95
CA ARG A 311 33.06 -15.53 -29.02
C ARG A 311 32.82 -16.22 -30.36
N ARG A 312 31.77 -15.85 -31.09
CA ARG A 312 31.37 -16.45 -32.37
C ARG A 312 31.80 -15.63 -33.59
N ARG A 313 32.67 -14.64 -33.40
CA ARG A 313 33.14 -13.76 -34.50
C ARG A 313 33.72 -14.54 -35.67
N ARG A 314 34.57 -15.53 -35.39
CA ARG A 314 35.20 -16.36 -36.45
C ARG A 314 34.14 -17.14 -37.25
N GLU A 315 33.16 -17.72 -36.56
CA GLU A 315 32.02 -18.41 -37.20
C GLU A 315 31.19 -17.45 -38.07
N ILE A 316 30.87 -16.26 -37.56
CA ILE A 316 30.13 -15.22 -38.29
C ILE A 316 30.93 -14.73 -39.49
N ALA A 317 32.24 -14.51 -39.36
CA ALA A 317 33.13 -14.10 -40.46
C ALA A 317 33.20 -15.14 -41.56
N ILE A 318 33.34 -16.42 -41.23
CA ILE A 318 33.31 -17.52 -42.23
C ILE A 318 31.98 -17.57 -42.95
N ARG A 319 30.86 -17.45 -42.25
CA ARG A 319 29.52 -17.43 -42.87
C ARG A 319 29.31 -16.23 -43.80
N THR A 320 29.82 -15.05 -43.40
CA THR A 320 29.76 -13.85 -44.25
C THR A 320 30.62 -13.99 -45.48
N ALA A 321 31.82 -14.59 -45.35
CA ALA A 321 32.71 -14.90 -46.48
C ALA A 321 32.09 -15.92 -47.45
N LEU A 322 31.25 -16.84 -46.96
CA LEU A 322 30.48 -17.80 -47.75
C LEU A 322 29.17 -17.22 -48.30
N GLY A 323 28.95 -15.88 -48.22
CA GLY A 323 27.84 -15.19 -48.86
C GLY A 323 26.58 -15.04 -48.00
N ALA A 324 26.64 -15.24 -46.66
CA ALA A 324 25.50 -15.01 -45.81
C ALA A 324 25.11 -13.51 -45.74
N ARG A 325 23.87 -13.20 -46.11
CA ARG A 325 23.36 -11.82 -46.06
C ARG A 325 23.28 -11.31 -44.60
N PRO A 326 23.63 -10.04 -44.33
CA PRO A 326 23.58 -9.43 -43.02
C PRO A 326 22.22 -9.59 -42.30
N GLY A 327 21.11 -9.51 -43.05
CA GLY A 327 19.76 -9.69 -42.53
C GLY A 327 19.48 -11.10 -41.99
N ARG A 328 20.16 -12.14 -42.46
CA ARG A 328 20.04 -13.52 -41.96
C ARG A 328 20.70 -13.65 -40.60
N ILE A 329 21.85 -13.03 -40.43
CA ILE A 329 22.56 -12.99 -39.13
C ILE A 329 21.73 -12.22 -38.11
N ALA A 330 21.22 -11.05 -38.47
CA ALA A 330 20.35 -10.24 -37.62
C ALA A 330 19.09 -11.02 -37.18
N ARG A 331 18.41 -11.69 -38.13
CA ARG A 331 17.23 -12.51 -37.82
C ARG A 331 17.56 -13.64 -36.85
N GLN A 332 18.70 -14.29 -37.01
CA GLN A 332 19.13 -15.36 -36.10
C GLN A 332 19.35 -14.85 -34.67
N VAL A 333 20.01 -13.69 -34.50
CA VAL A 333 20.20 -13.05 -33.20
C VAL A 333 18.87 -12.66 -32.58
N PHE A 334 17.93 -12.11 -33.36
CA PHE A 334 16.59 -11.78 -32.86
C PHE A 334 15.80 -13.02 -32.42
N ILE A 335 15.89 -14.15 -33.15
CA ILE A 335 15.22 -15.40 -32.77
C ILE A 335 15.81 -15.94 -31.45
N GLU A 336 17.13 -15.93 -31.29
CA GLU A 336 17.80 -16.38 -30.07
C GLU A 336 17.43 -15.49 -28.89
N THR A 337 17.47 -14.16 -29.04
CA THR A 337 17.07 -13.19 -28.00
C THR A 337 15.58 -13.27 -27.69
N GLY A 338 14.74 -13.42 -28.72
CA GLY A 338 13.29 -13.57 -28.56
C GLY A 338 12.91 -14.84 -27.79
N LEU A 339 13.58 -15.95 -28.05
CA LEU A 339 13.35 -17.19 -27.33
C LEU A 339 13.71 -17.05 -25.83
N LEU A 340 14.86 -16.41 -25.54
CA LEU A 340 15.25 -16.09 -24.15
C LEU A 340 14.25 -15.16 -23.48
N ALA A 341 13.77 -14.14 -24.20
CA ALA A 341 12.80 -13.20 -23.68
C ALA A 341 11.44 -13.85 -23.38
N ILE A 342 10.98 -14.76 -24.26
CA ILE A 342 9.73 -15.52 -24.04
C ILE A 342 9.85 -16.44 -22.83
N ILE A 343 10.95 -17.21 -22.72
CA ILE A 343 11.16 -18.11 -21.58
C ILE A 343 11.27 -17.28 -20.29
N GLY A 344 12.02 -16.19 -20.32
CA GLY A 344 12.15 -15.27 -19.19
C GLY A 344 10.82 -14.61 -18.81
N ALA A 345 10.00 -14.24 -19.79
CA ALA A 345 8.68 -13.65 -19.57
C ALA A 345 7.71 -14.67 -18.94
N LEU A 346 7.69 -15.91 -19.41
CA LEU A 346 6.87 -16.97 -18.82
C LEU A 346 7.30 -17.28 -17.38
N ALA A 347 8.60 -17.38 -17.13
CA ALA A 347 9.14 -17.60 -15.80
C ALA A 347 8.86 -16.39 -14.87
N GLY A 348 9.01 -15.16 -15.37
CA GLY A 348 8.71 -13.94 -14.63
C GLY A 348 7.22 -13.79 -14.33
N TRP A 349 6.36 -14.12 -15.28
CA TRP A 349 4.90 -14.14 -15.06
C TRP A 349 4.50 -15.17 -14.00
N ALA A 350 5.04 -16.38 -14.06
CA ALA A 350 4.80 -17.40 -13.04
C ALA A 350 5.30 -16.95 -11.65
N ALA A 351 6.50 -16.34 -11.60
CA ALA A 351 7.04 -15.75 -10.38
C ALA A 351 6.15 -14.62 -9.84
N SER A 352 5.63 -13.74 -10.71
CA SER A 352 4.70 -12.68 -10.34
C SER A 352 3.42 -13.21 -9.69
N LEU A 353 2.85 -14.31 -10.21
CA LEU A 353 1.67 -14.95 -9.61
C LEU A 353 1.99 -15.50 -8.21
N ALA A 354 3.15 -16.15 -8.05
CA ALA A 354 3.59 -16.67 -6.77
C ALA A 354 3.83 -15.55 -5.75
N ILE A 355 4.54 -14.48 -6.15
CA ILE A 355 4.80 -13.30 -5.30
C ILE A 355 3.50 -12.63 -4.88
N SER A 356 2.57 -12.39 -5.80
CA SER A 356 1.29 -11.76 -5.49
C SER A 356 0.48 -12.54 -4.46
N ARG A 357 0.48 -13.88 -4.54
CA ARG A 357 -0.16 -14.76 -3.55
C ARG A 357 0.54 -14.70 -2.19
N SER A 358 1.88 -14.70 -2.18
CA SER A 358 2.67 -14.64 -0.95
C SER A 358 2.52 -13.31 -0.22
N VAL A 359 2.42 -12.20 -0.94
CA VAL A 359 2.20 -10.89 -0.34
C VAL A 359 0.85 -10.84 0.40
N TYR A 360 -0.19 -11.45 -0.15
CA TYR A 360 -1.48 -11.57 0.55
C TYR A 360 -1.35 -12.29 1.91
N ALA A 361 -0.55 -13.37 1.95
CA ALA A 361 -0.31 -14.13 3.17
C ALA A 361 0.60 -13.40 4.18
N LEU A 362 1.38 -12.42 3.71
CA LEU A 362 2.29 -11.60 4.54
C LEU A 362 1.65 -10.30 5.03
N LEU A 363 0.50 -9.90 4.45
CA LEU A 363 -0.21 -8.73 4.94
C LEU A 363 -0.67 -8.98 6.39
N PRO A 364 -0.51 -8.00 7.28
CA PRO A 364 -0.96 -8.13 8.65
C PRO A 364 -2.47 -8.37 8.68
N ASN A 365 -2.92 -9.09 9.70
CA ASN A 365 -4.35 -9.20 9.96
C ASN A 365 -4.87 -7.83 10.41
N LEU A 366 -5.38 -7.06 9.47
CA LEU A 366 -5.88 -5.70 9.69
C LEU A 366 -7.24 -5.68 10.42
N GLY A 367 -7.76 -6.86 10.79
CA GLY A 367 -9.10 -6.99 11.39
C GLY A 367 -10.24 -6.87 10.38
N PHE A 368 -9.94 -6.66 9.11
CA PHE A 368 -10.88 -6.66 8.00
C PHE A 368 -10.26 -7.35 6.78
N SER A 369 -11.11 -7.94 5.94
CA SER A 369 -10.69 -8.61 4.72
C SER A 369 -10.41 -7.57 3.63
N LEU A 370 -9.27 -7.73 2.92
CA LEU A 370 -8.93 -6.87 1.79
C LEU A 370 -9.44 -7.48 0.48
N ALA A 371 -10.05 -6.64 -0.35
CA ALA A 371 -10.54 -7.03 -1.68
C ALA A 371 -9.61 -6.56 -2.79
N PHE A 372 -8.44 -7.20 -2.92
CA PHE A 372 -7.61 -6.98 -4.10
C PHE A 372 -7.81 -8.09 -5.11
N ASN A 373 -8.28 -7.73 -6.29
CA ASN A 373 -8.30 -8.68 -7.39
C ASN A 373 -6.93 -8.70 -8.08
N LEU A 374 -6.01 -9.51 -7.55
CA LEU A 374 -4.69 -9.72 -8.13
C LEU A 374 -4.67 -10.81 -9.23
N HIS A 375 -5.84 -11.18 -9.78
CA HIS A 375 -5.88 -12.12 -10.89
C HIS A 375 -5.29 -11.46 -12.15
N SER A 376 -4.44 -12.21 -12.85
CA SER A 376 -3.91 -11.78 -14.15
C SER A 376 -5.05 -11.74 -15.16
N ASP A 377 -5.46 -10.55 -15.54
CA ASP A 377 -6.39 -10.32 -16.63
C ASP A 377 -5.66 -10.27 -18.00
N TYR A 378 -6.43 -10.12 -19.08
CA TYR A 378 -5.84 -10.02 -20.43
C TYR A 378 -4.92 -8.81 -20.60
N ARG A 379 -5.08 -7.74 -19.79
CA ARG A 379 -4.23 -6.52 -19.82
C ARG A 379 -2.83 -6.83 -19.34
N ILE A 380 -2.71 -7.59 -18.25
CA ILE A 380 -1.41 -8.03 -17.71
C ILE A 380 -0.74 -9.00 -18.68
N THR A 381 -1.51 -9.93 -19.28
CA THR A 381 -0.98 -10.85 -20.29
C THR A 381 -0.44 -10.09 -21.51
N LEU A 382 -1.18 -9.09 -22.00
CA LEU A 382 -0.74 -8.22 -23.10
C LEU A 382 0.48 -7.39 -22.72
N PHE A 383 0.51 -6.86 -21.50
CA PHE A 383 1.66 -6.13 -20.97
C PHE A 383 2.93 -7.00 -20.95
N VAL A 384 2.85 -8.24 -20.45
CA VAL A 384 3.97 -9.18 -20.44
C VAL A 384 4.44 -9.51 -21.86
N ALA A 385 3.51 -9.73 -22.79
CA ALA A 385 3.84 -9.96 -24.20
C ALA A 385 4.54 -8.75 -24.84
N ALA A 386 4.01 -7.54 -24.61
CA ALA A 386 4.62 -6.30 -25.09
C ALA A 386 6.02 -6.09 -24.49
N LEU A 387 6.18 -6.38 -23.19
CA LEU A 387 7.46 -6.29 -22.50
C LEU A 387 8.48 -7.28 -23.08
N ALA A 388 8.09 -8.53 -23.37
CA ALA A 388 8.96 -9.51 -24.01
C ALA A 388 9.43 -9.05 -25.39
N VAL A 389 8.55 -8.42 -26.17
CA VAL A 389 8.91 -7.81 -27.46
C VAL A 389 9.88 -6.65 -27.28
N ALA A 390 9.59 -5.74 -26.34
CA ALA A 390 10.46 -4.59 -26.05
C ALA A 390 11.86 -5.03 -25.59
N VAL A 391 11.95 -6.04 -24.74
CA VAL A 391 13.22 -6.64 -24.30
C VAL A 391 13.96 -7.26 -25.47
N THR A 392 13.26 -8.00 -26.34
CA THR A 392 13.86 -8.62 -27.53
C THR A 392 14.48 -7.55 -28.43
N LEU A 393 13.77 -6.44 -28.67
CA LEU A 393 14.27 -5.33 -29.46
C LEU A 393 15.45 -4.64 -28.80
N ALA A 394 15.31 -4.26 -27.54
CA ALA A 394 16.34 -3.53 -26.78
C ALA A 394 17.64 -4.35 -26.66
N CYS A 395 17.54 -5.62 -26.29
CA CYS A 395 18.70 -6.50 -26.10
C CYS A 395 19.27 -7.04 -27.40
N GLY A 396 18.46 -7.20 -28.47
CA GLY A 396 18.90 -7.72 -29.77
C GLY A 396 19.61 -6.69 -30.65
N LEU A 397 19.22 -5.39 -30.56
CA LEU A 397 19.79 -4.33 -31.39
C LEU A 397 21.29 -4.10 -31.16
N PHE A 398 21.76 -4.19 -29.92
CA PHE A 398 23.17 -3.96 -29.58
C PHE A 398 24.10 -5.02 -30.19
N PRO A 399 23.89 -6.35 -30.03
CA PRO A 399 24.71 -7.38 -30.68
C PRO A 399 24.66 -7.33 -32.19
N ILE A 400 23.50 -7.00 -32.79
CA ILE A 400 23.35 -6.88 -34.23
C ILE A 400 24.22 -5.77 -34.80
N ARG A 401 24.15 -4.55 -34.18
CA ARG A 401 25.00 -3.43 -34.59
C ARG A 401 26.49 -3.78 -34.45
N GLN A 402 26.86 -4.54 -33.43
CA GLN A 402 28.21 -4.99 -33.21
C GLN A 402 28.67 -6.06 -34.25
N SER A 403 27.78 -6.98 -34.60
CA SER A 403 28.05 -8.05 -35.59
C SER A 403 28.16 -7.53 -37.03
N LEU A 404 27.35 -6.51 -37.37
CA LEU A 404 27.34 -5.91 -38.71
C LEU A 404 28.53 -4.95 -38.96
N ARG A 405 29.20 -4.49 -37.93
CA ARG A 405 30.38 -3.58 -38.02
C ARG A 405 31.71 -4.33 -38.17
N VAL A 406 31.74 -5.64 -38.23
CA VAL A 406 32.97 -6.43 -38.36
C VAL A 406 33.41 -6.36 -39.83
N SER A 407 34.53 -5.67 -40.13
CA SER A 407 35.13 -5.67 -41.46
C SER A 407 35.78 -7.03 -41.72
N GLN A 408 35.55 -7.58 -42.92
CA GLN A 408 36.10 -8.88 -43.37
C GLN A 408 37.63 -8.91 -43.25
N ARG A 409 38.32 -7.76 -43.45
CA ARG A 409 39.79 -7.64 -43.36
C ARG A 409 40.30 -7.78 -41.89
N GLU A 410 39.58 -7.25 -40.90
CA GLU A 410 39.99 -7.36 -39.49
C GLU A 410 39.77 -8.75 -38.90
N ALA A 411 38.82 -9.54 -39.44
CA ALA A 411 38.52 -10.88 -38.93
C ALA A 411 39.50 -11.95 -39.45
N LEU A 412 40.21 -11.70 -40.56
CA LEU A 412 41.16 -12.62 -41.19
C LEU A 412 42.62 -12.31 -40.84
N HIS A 413 42.92 -11.11 -40.33
CA HIS A 413 44.30 -10.73 -39.90
C HIS A 413 44.38 -10.70 -38.38
N GLU A 414 44.65 -11.82 -37.76
CA GLU A 414 44.88 -11.95 -36.29
C GLU A 414 46.20 -11.28 -35.79
N GLY A 415 46.97 -10.62 -36.68
CA GLY A 415 48.29 -10.05 -36.36
C GLY A 415 48.38 -8.54 -36.19
N ALA A 416 47.39 -7.77 -36.58
CA ALA A 416 47.42 -6.30 -36.51
C ALA A 416 46.15 -5.72 -35.90
N THR A 417 45.98 -5.93 -34.59
CA THR A 417 44.99 -5.15 -33.83
C THR A 417 45.50 -3.71 -33.71
N SER A 418 44.93 -2.80 -34.51
CA SER A 418 45.20 -1.38 -34.30
C SER A 418 44.81 -1.03 -32.87
N VAL A 419 45.75 -0.58 -32.05
CA VAL A 419 45.59 -0.19 -30.64
C VAL A 419 44.39 0.77 -30.43
N ALA A 420 44.09 1.57 -31.45
CA ALA A 420 42.97 2.52 -31.43
C ALA A 420 41.57 1.87 -31.43
N GLY A 421 41.35 0.77 -32.20
CA GLY A 421 40.04 0.09 -32.26
C GLY A 421 39.70 -0.69 -30.98
N ALA A 422 40.72 -1.31 -30.36
CA ALA A 422 40.57 -2.02 -29.10
C ALA A 422 40.30 -1.07 -27.91
N SER A 423 40.81 0.15 -27.93
CA SER A 423 40.60 1.18 -26.90
C SER A 423 39.18 1.69 -26.92
N ARG A 424 38.61 2.02 -28.08
CA ARG A 424 37.23 2.54 -28.22
C ARG A 424 36.16 1.53 -27.81
N LYS A 425 36.38 0.25 -28.06
CA LYS A 425 35.48 -0.83 -27.68
C LYS A 425 35.47 -1.04 -26.15
N ARG A 426 36.63 -0.99 -25.52
CA ARG A 426 36.77 -1.07 -24.05
C ARG A 426 36.10 0.10 -23.34
N TYR A 427 36.17 1.31 -23.91
CA TYR A 427 35.51 2.49 -23.37
C TYR A 427 33.99 2.36 -23.34
N GLY A 428 33.37 1.87 -24.45
CA GLY A 428 31.92 1.65 -24.49
C GLY A 428 31.41 0.63 -23.47
N GLN A 429 32.15 -0.47 -23.25
CA GLN A 429 31.80 -1.46 -22.22
C GLN A 429 31.92 -0.90 -20.79
N ARG A 430 32.94 -0.09 -20.51
CA ARG A 430 33.11 0.56 -19.20
C ARG A 430 32.00 1.54 -18.88
N ILE A 431 31.56 2.32 -19.87
CA ILE A 431 30.41 3.23 -19.71
C ILE A 431 29.16 2.44 -19.38
N LEU A 432 28.88 1.36 -20.12
CA LEU A 432 27.70 0.53 -19.89
C LEU A 432 27.67 -0.08 -18.49
N LEU A 433 28.84 -0.59 -18.03
CA LEU A 433 28.98 -1.09 -16.67
C LEU A 433 28.86 0.03 -15.63
N GLY A 434 29.39 1.22 -15.91
CA GLY A 434 29.23 2.38 -15.04
C GLY A 434 27.77 2.78 -14.89
N PHE A 435 27.00 2.82 -15.98
CA PHE A 435 25.55 3.05 -15.92
C PHE A 435 24.82 1.97 -15.12
N GLN A 436 25.20 0.70 -15.33
CA GLN A 436 24.63 -0.42 -14.56
C GLN A 436 24.87 -0.24 -13.06
N LEU A 437 26.11 0.09 -12.66
CA LEU A 437 26.42 0.38 -11.26
C LEU A 437 25.73 1.65 -10.75
N GLY A 438 25.54 2.66 -11.60
CA GLY A 438 24.80 3.86 -11.26
C GLY A 438 23.34 3.57 -10.92
N ILE A 439 22.67 2.75 -11.72
CA ILE A 439 21.28 2.31 -11.43
C ILE A 439 21.22 1.53 -10.12
N CYS A 440 22.18 0.59 -9.91
CA CYS A 440 22.27 -0.16 -8.66
C CYS A 440 22.45 0.78 -7.45
N PHE A 441 23.30 1.80 -7.58
CA PHE A 441 23.50 2.82 -6.54
C PHE A 441 22.22 3.59 -6.22
N ILE A 442 21.45 4.02 -7.24
CA ILE A 442 20.18 4.73 -7.03
C ILE A 442 19.23 3.87 -6.19
N VAL A 443 19.05 2.61 -6.57
CA VAL A 443 18.13 1.70 -5.84
C VAL A 443 18.62 1.46 -4.41
N LEU A 444 19.94 1.28 -4.20
CA LEU A 444 20.54 1.11 -2.87
C LEU A 444 20.37 2.37 -2.00
N ALA A 445 20.61 3.56 -2.55
CA ALA A 445 20.45 4.83 -1.84
C ALA A 445 18.99 5.06 -1.43
N CYS A 446 18.04 4.83 -2.33
CA CYS A 446 16.61 4.91 -2.04
C CYS A 446 16.19 3.89 -0.96
N CYS A 447 16.68 2.66 -1.03
CA CYS A 447 16.46 1.64 -0.01
C CYS A 447 17.01 2.09 1.35
N GLY A 448 18.22 2.62 1.39
CA GLY A 448 18.84 3.15 2.61
C GLY A 448 18.02 4.27 3.26
N LEU A 449 17.55 5.23 2.46
CA LEU A 449 16.71 6.34 2.93
C LEU A 449 15.38 5.86 3.53
N LEU A 450 14.68 4.95 2.86
CA LEU A 450 13.40 4.42 3.38
C LEU A 450 13.60 3.51 4.59
N THR A 451 14.66 2.69 4.60
CA THR A 451 15.00 1.88 5.77
C THR A 451 15.29 2.77 6.98
N ARG A 452 16.03 3.84 6.79
CA ARG A 452 16.34 4.79 7.87
C ARG A 452 15.10 5.54 8.33
N THR A 453 14.23 5.94 7.41
CA THR A 453 12.91 6.49 7.72
C THR A 453 12.10 5.53 8.58
N ALA A 454 11.99 4.26 8.19
CA ALA A 454 11.28 3.25 8.95
C ALA A 454 11.88 3.04 10.36
N LEU A 455 13.20 3.02 10.47
CA LEU A 455 13.90 2.93 11.77
C LEU A 455 13.64 4.14 12.65
N ASN A 456 13.67 5.35 12.10
CA ASN A 456 13.38 6.58 12.86
C ASN A 456 11.92 6.59 13.37
N ILE A 457 10.98 6.15 12.55
CA ILE A 457 9.57 6.00 12.94
C ILE A 457 9.44 4.97 14.06
N PHE A 458 10.12 3.82 13.92
CA PHE A 458 10.03 2.73 14.88
C PHE A 458 10.64 3.08 16.26
N HIS A 459 11.73 3.85 16.27
CA HIS A 459 12.41 4.26 17.51
C HIS A 459 11.85 5.55 18.13
N ARG A 460 10.88 6.20 17.49
CA ARG A 460 10.26 7.40 18.05
C ARG A 460 9.47 7.05 19.31
N PRO A 461 9.69 7.76 20.43
CA PRO A 461 8.82 7.64 21.60
C PRO A 461 7.39 8.00 21.23
N VAL A 462 6.46 7.09 21.40
CA VAL A 462 5.04 7.35 21.08
C VAL A 462 4.35 8.21 22.15
N GLY A 463 4.94 8.36 23.31
CA GLY A 463 4.41 9.17 24.42
C GLY A 463 3.38 8.45 25.29
N PHE A 464 3.11 7.16 25.04
CA PHE A 464 2.24 6.32 25.85
C PHE A 464 2.81 4.91 26.01
N ASP A 465 2.32 4.14 26.99
CA ASP A 465 2.78 2.76 27.22
C ASP A 465 1.97 1.75 26.41
N ARG A 466 2.61 1.09 25.45
CA ARG A 466 2.03 0.03 24.62
C ARG A 466 2.00 -1.33 25.30
N ASN A 467 2.87 -1.48 26.31
CA ASN A 467 3.08 -2.77 26.93
C ASN A 467 1.96 -3.09 27.91
N ASN A 468 1.68 -4.38 28.05
CA ASN A 468 0.74 -4.90 29.03
C ASN A 468 -0.68 -4.30 29.00
N THR A 469 -1.08 -3.67 27.90
CA THR A 469 -2.43 -3.16 27.72
C THR A 469 -3.17 -4.00 26.70
N ILE A 470 -4.33 -4.58 27.09
CA ILE A 470 -5.26 -5.26 26.20
C ILE A 470 -6.39 -4.31 25.83
N THR A 471 -6.81 -4.36 24.60
CA THR A 471 -7.91 -3.55 24.09
C THR A 471 -8.99 -4.44 23.50
N ALA A 472 -10.24 -3.98 23.55
CA ALA A 472 -11.37 -4.66 22.93
C ALA A 472 -12.40 -3.65 22.48
N VAL A 473 -12.97 -3.86 21.32
CA VAL A 473 -14.07 -3.04 20.82
C VAL A 473 -15.39 -3.64 21.27
N ILE A 474 -16.26 -2.79 21.82
CA ILE A 474 -17.60 -3.12 22.27
C ILE A 474 -18.58 -2.18 21.56
N ASP A 475 -19.37 -2.75 20.66
CA ASP A 475 -20.42 -2.01 19.96
C ASP A 475 -21.80 -2.43 20.51
N LEU A 476 -22.24 -1.68 21.53
CA LEU A 476 -23.54 -1.84 22.16
C LEU A 476 -24.66 -1.37 21.26
N SER A 477 -24.33 -0.45 20.44
CA SER A 477 -25.23 0.18 19.51
C SER A 477 -25.84 -0.82 18.53
N ARG A 478 -25.02 -1.65 17.92
CA ARG A 478 -25.46 -2.73 17.04
C ARG A 478 -26.18 -3.87 17.76
N SER A 479 -26.11 -3.86 19.09
CA SER A 479 -26.77 -4.86 19.94
C SER A 479 -28.10 -4.37 20.52
N GLY A 480 -28.60 -3.21 20.05
CA GLY A 480 -29.90 -2.66 20.45
C GLY A 480 -29.94 -1.98 21.81
N TYR A 481 -28.78 -1.51 22.29
CA TYR A 481 -28.71 -0.70 23.49
C TYR A 481 -28.99 0.76 23.19
N ASP A 482 -29.86 1.40 23.97
CA ASP A 482 -29.96 2.86 24.02
C ASP A 482 -28.79 3.44 24.86
N ASP A 483 -28.58 4.74 24.78
CA ASP A 483 -27.49 5.41 25.49
C ASP A 483 -27.49 5.17 27.01
N ASN A 484 -28.66 5.11 27.65
CA ASN A 484 -28.76 4.86 29.09
C ASN A 484 -28.36 3.44 29.47
N ARG A 485 -28.87 2.44 28.74
CA ARG A 485 -28.53 1.02 28.94
C ARG A 485 -27.07 0.78 28.63
N ALA A 486 -26.56 1.40 27.56
CA ALA A 486 -25.16 1.31 27.19
C ALA A 486 -24.25 1.90 28.28
N ARG A 487 -24.59 3.07 28.83
CA ARG A 487 -23.86 3.69 29.92
C ARG A 487 -23.83 2.80 31.19
N ILE A 488 -24.99 2.26 31.58
CA ILE A 488 -25.08 1.35 32.74
C ILE A 488 -24.23 0.10 32.51
N PHE A 489 -24.32 -0.49 31.33
CA PHE A 489 -23.53 -1.67 30.96
C PHE A 489 -22.02 -1.38 31.04
N LEU A 490 -21.55 -0.32 30.37
CA LEU A 490 -20.13 0.05 30.35
C LEU A 490 -19.58 0.41 31.73
N THR A 491 -20.38 1.09 32.56
CA THR A 491 -19.97 1.43 33.93
C THR A 491 -19.85 0.16 34.75
N SER A 492 -20.84 -0.74 34.72
CA SER A 492 -20.81 -2.01 35.44
C SER A 492 -19.66 -2.90 35.01
N LEU A 493 -19.40 -2.96 33.72
CA LEU A 493 -18.27 -3.71 33.14
C LEU A 493 -16.93 -3.14 33.66
N LEU A 494 -16.78 -1.81 33.61
CA LEU A 494 -15.56 -1.13 34.04
C LEU A 494 -15.28 -1.35 35.52
N ASP A 495 -16.30 -1.24 36.37
CA ASP A 495 -16.19 -1.46 37.81
C ASP A 495 -15.86 -2.92 38.15
N GLY A 496 -16.47 -3.87 37.43
CA GLY A 496 -16.15 -5.30 37.59
C GLY A 496 -14.71 -5.62 37.20
N LEU A 497 -14.22 -5.04 36.10
CA LEU A 497 -12.85 -5.23 35.63
C LEU A 497 -11.81 -4.56 36.51
N ARG A 498 -12.05 -3.36 37.01
CA ARG A 498 -11.14 -2.67 37.94
C ARG A 498 -10.93 -3.43 39.24
N ASN A 499 -11.95 -4.17 39.70
CA ASN A 499 -11.87 -5.03 40.88
C ASN A 499 -11.33 -6.44 40.58
N SER A 500 -11.00 -6.76 39.32
CA SER A 500 -10.53 -8.09 38.95
C SER A 500 -9.05 -8.25 39.22
N GLN A 501 -8.66 -9.48 39.57
CA GLN A 501 -7.26 -9.83 39.86
C GLN A 501 -6.39 -9.64 38.60
N GLY A 502 -5.23 -9.01 38.74
CA GLY A 502 -4.28 -8.77 37.67
C GLY A 502 -4.50 -7.48 36.88
N VAL A 503 -5.61 -6.79 37.09
CA VAL A 503 -5.88 -5.46 36.49
C VAL A 503 -5.20 -4.39 37.30
N ALA A 504 -4.42 -3.53 36.64
CA ALA A 504 -3.81 -2.34 37.24
C ALA A 504 -4.73 -1.11 37.13
N SER A 505 -5.31 -0.93 35.95
CA SER A 505 -6.30 0.09 35.62
C SER A 505 -7.11 -0.33 34.40
N ALA A 506 -8.30 0.23 34.26
CA ALA A 506 -9.15 0.02 33.09
C ALA A 506 -9.92 1.30 32.77
N THR A 507 -10.10 1.57 31.51
CA THR A 507 -10.80 2.76 31.01
C THR A 507 -11.54 2.44 29.71
N LEU A 508 -12.35 3.40 29.29
CA LEU A 508 -13.06 3.41 28.00
C LEU A 508 -12.58 4.58 27.18
N THR A 509 -12.61 4.45 25.88
CA THR A 509 -12.33 5.55 24.95
C THR A 509 -13.11 5.36 23.66
N THR A 510 -13.32 6.40 22.90
CA THR A 510 -13.85 6.31 21.56
C THR A 510 -12.75 6.12 20.51
N HIS A 511 -11.51 6.45 20.88
CA HIS A 511 -10.36 6.35 20.00
C HIS A 511 -9.10 5.93 20.74
N LEU A 512 -8.37 4.96 20.20
CA LEU A 512 -7.06 4.57 20.75
C LEU A 512 -5.95 5.37 20.08
N PRO A 513 -4.94 5.79 20.82
CA PRO A 513 -3.73 6.35 20.22
C PRO A 513 -3.16 5.40 19.19
N MET A 514 -2.96 5.87 17.96
CA MET A 514 -2.53 5.08 16.80
C MET A 514 -3.42 3.86 16.49
N GLY A 515 -4.65 3.83 16.98
CA GLY A 515 -5.49 2.61 16.96
C GLY A 515 -6.36 2.44 15.74
N ASP A 516 -6.82 3.52 15.14
CA ASP A 516 -7.79 3.46 14.07
C ASP A 516 -7.40 4.35 12.87
N TRP A 517 -7.90 3.93 11.71
CA TRP A 517 -7.74 4.64 10.45
C TRP A 517 -8.63 5.89 10.35
N GLY A 518 -9.40 6.20 11.41
CA GLY A 518 -10.29 7.34 11.49
C GLY A 518 -9.59 8.57 12.04
N SER A 519 -9.80 9.72 11.41
CA SER A 519 -9.63 11.00 12.07
C SER A 519 -10.56 11.02 13.27
N GLY A 520 -10.06 11.37 14.47
CA GLY A 520 -10.90 11.60 15.66
C GLY A 520 -12.07 12.52 15.31
N ASN A 521 -13.15 12.42 16.06
CA ASN A 521 -14.33 13.26 15.83
C ASN A 521 -13.96 14.73 15.86
N THR A 522 -14.09 15.43 14.74
CA THR A 522 -13.92 16.88 14.73
C THR A 522 -15.12 17.57 15.34
N ARG A 523 -14.87 18.56 16.18
CA ARG A 523 -15.90 19.34 16.88
C ARG A 523 -15.64 20.83 16.72
N ASP A 524 -16.71 21.61 16.64
CA ASP A 524 -16.60 23.05 16.65
C ASP A 524 -16.14 23.52 18.02
N PHE A 525 -15.12 24.39 18.03
CA PHE A 525 -14.63 24.95 19.30
C PHE A 525 -14.40 26.45 19.19
N SER A 526 -14.36 27.07 20.36
CA SER A 526 -13.92 28.44 20.52
C SER A 526 -13.32 28.64 21.92
N VAL A 527 -12.42 29.62 22.03
CA VAL A 527 -11.81 30.01 23.30
C VAL A 527 -12.30 31.41 23.66
N PRO A 528 -12.95 31.58 24.81
CA PRO A 528 -13.42 32.89 25.23
C PRO A 528 -12.29 33.93 25.28
N GLY A 529 -12.50 35.08 24.63
CA GLY A 529 -11.48 36.14 24.52
C GLY A 529 -10.48 35.99 23.36
N HIS A 530 -10.49 34.88 22.65
CA HIS A 530 -9.70 34.70 21.41
C HIS A 530 -10.52 35.12 20.19
N ILE A 531 -9.95 35.99 19.35
CA ILE A 531 -10.55 36.39 18.07
C ILE A 531 -9.84 35.57 16.99
N PRO A 532 -10.53 34.63 16.32
CA PRO A 532 -9.89 33.79 15.29
C PRO A 532 -9.31 34.61 14.15
N ALA A 533 -8.10 34.28 13.71
CA ALA A 533 -7.48 34.88 12.54
C ALA A 533 -8.24 34.44 11.27
N LYS A 534 -8.11 35.24 10.20
CA LYS A 534 -8.73 34.86 8.91
C LYS A 534 -8.12 33.55 8.38
N GLY A 535 -8.95 32.48 8.27
CA GLY A 535 -8.51 31.17 7.84
C GLY A 535 -8.06 30.24 8.98
N GLU A 536 -8.20 30.65 10.24
CA GLU A 536 -8.00 29.77 11.39
C GLU A 536 -9.10 28.73 11.46
N ASP A 537 -8.70 27.47 11.67
CA ASP A 537 -9.64 26.37 11.79
C ASP A 537 -10.47 26.53 13.06
N LYS A 538 -11.79 26.37 12.91
CA LYS A 538 -12.76 26.42 14.01
C LYS A 538 -13.11 25.04 14.53
N GLN A 539 -12.49 24.00 13.98
CA GLN A 539 -12.68 22.63 14.37
C GLN A 539 -11.45 22.09 15.10
N VAL A 540 -11.66 21.26 16.05
CA VAL A 540 -10.65 20.56 16.83
C VAL A 540 -10.96 19.08 16.88
N VAL A 541 -9.93 18.27 16.87
CA VAL A 541 -10.07 16.83 17.13
C VAL A 541 -10.50 16.66 18.58
N ALA A 542 -11.63 15.98 18.79
CA ALA A 542 -12.19 15.72 20.11
C ALA A 542 -12.29 14.22 20.34
N ASP A 543 -11.74 13.77 21.45
CA ASP A 543 -11.83 12.38 21.91
C ASP A 543 -12.70 12.28 23.16
N PHE A 544 -13.41 11.18 23.32
CA PHE A 544 -14.24 10.93 24.49
C PHE A 544 -13.63 9.79 25.29
N ASP A 545 -13.14 10.14 26.47
CA ASP A 545 -12.37 9.26 27.33
C ASP A 545 -13.06 8.99 28.65
N GLY A 546 -12.94 7.75 29.10
CA GLY A 546 -13.40 7.35 30.40
C GLY A 546 -12.46 7.80 31.53
N PRO A 547 -12.89 7.58 32.80
CA PRO A 547 -12.05 7.84 33.96
C PRO A 547 -10.73 7.06 33.91
N ASP A 548 -9.65 7.66 34.40
CA ASP A 548 -8.28 7.10 34.43
C ASP A 548 -7.69 6.81 33.03
N PHE A 549 -8.11 7.50 31.98
CA PHE A 549 -7.63 7.27 30.62
C PHE A 549 -6.12 7.47 30.51
N PHE A 550 -5.63 8.64 30.90
CA PHE A 550 -4.20 8.96 30.77
C PHE A 550 -3.34 8.03 31.63
N ARG A 551 -3.82 7.72 32.86
CA ARG A 551 -3.17 6.75 33.73
C ARG A 551 -3.11 5.35 33.09
N THR A 552 -4.19 4.87 32.47
CA THR A 552 -4.27 3.55 31.85
C THR A 552 -3.37 3.45 30.63
N MET A 553 -3.22 4.54 29.87
CA MET A 553 -2.32 4.64 28.73
C MET A 553 -0.87 4.94 29.14
N GLY A 554 -0.57 5.14 30.43
CA GLY A 554 0.78 5.50 30.89
C GLY A 554 1.21 6.91 30.48
N ILE A 555 0.26 7.80 30.20
CA ILE A 555 0.49 9.20 29.82
C ILE A 555 0.50 10.07 31.09
N SER A 556 1.64 10.67 31.39
CA SER A 556 1.75 11.61 32.53
C SER A 556 1.30 13.00 32.12
N LEU A 557 0.24 13.49 32.69
CA LEU A 557 -0.23 14.86 32.47
C LEU A 557 0.84 15.88 32.90
N GLN A 558 1.01 16.95 32.13
CA GLN A 558 1.94 18.03 32.45
C GLN A 558 1.39 18.92 33.54
N GLN A 559 0.08 19.15 33.55
CA GLN A 559 -0.61 19.99 34.52
C GLN A 559 -1.99 19.43 34.82
N GLY A 560 -2.49 19.66 36.02
CA GLY A 560 -3.85 19.32 36.40
C GLY A 560 -4.07 17.86 36.77
N ARG A 561 -5.25 17.32 36.47
CA ARG A 561 -5.70 15.98 36.82
C ARG A 561 -6.33 15.23 35.67
N ASP A 562 -6.33 13.89 35.74
CA ASP A 562 -7.07 12.98 34.86
C ASP A 562 -8.58 13.04 35.10
N PHE A 563 -9.37 12.48 34.22
CA PHE A 563 -10.81 12.29 34.39
C PHE A 563 -11.12 11.33 35.54
N MET A 564 -12.15 11.65 36.28
CA MET A 564 -12.62 10.88 37.43
C MET A 564 -14.04 10.37 37.19
N THR A 565 -14.46 9.35 37.90
CA THR A 565 -15.86 8.85 37.87
C THR A 565 -16.86 9.92 38.30
N SER A 566 -16.42 10.92 39.12
CA SER A 566 -17.22 12.08 39.51
C SER A 566 -17.48 13.08 38.37
N ASP A 567 -16.67 13.02 37.25
CA ASP A 567 -16.89 13.88 36.08
C ASP A 567 -18.01 13.30 35.22
N ASN A 568 -19.24 13.31 35.72
CA ASN A 568 -20.42 12.75 35.10
C ASN A 568 -21.38 13.83 34.57
N GLU A 569 -22.53 13.44 34.03
CA GLU A 569 -23.50 14.35 33.43
C GLU A 569 -24.03 15.45 34.36
N ASN A 570 -24.02 15.21 35.69
CA ASN A 570 -24.51 16.15 36.72
C ASN A 570 -23.41 17.06 37.28
N SER A 571 -22.15 16.80 36.91
CA SER A 571 -21.01 17.63 37.38
C SER A 571 -20.72 18.79 36.39
N PRO A 572 -19.97 19.81 36.85
CA PRO A 572 -19.48 20.84 35.94
C PRO A 572 -18.75 20.24 34.73
N LYS A 573 -19.00 20.77 33.54
CA LYS A 573 -18.40 20.24 32.32
C LYS A 573 -16.90 20.54 32.30
N VAL A 574 -16.10 19.52 32.07
CA VAL A 574 -14.63 19.61 32.06
C VAL A 574 -14.04 19.14 30.75
N ALA A 575 -12.79 19.53 30.49
CA ALA A 575 -11.99 19.09 29.33
C ALA A 575 -10.52 18.98 29.75
N ILE A 576 -9.78 18.12 29.03
CA ILE A 576 -8.31 18.10 29.03
C ILE A 576 -7.88 18.49 27.62
N ILE A 577 -6.83 19.30 27.49
CA ILE A 577 -6.28 19.73 26.20
C ILE A 577 -4.85 19.26 26.06
N ASN A 578 -4.36 19.16 24.82
CA ASN A 578 -2.94 18.86 24.62
C ASN A 578 -2.06 20.12 24.75
N THR A 579 -0.75 19.91 24.88
CA THR A 579 0.25 20.97 25.00
C THR A 579 0.21 21.95 23.83
N VAL A 580 -0.05 21.47 22.61
CA VAL A 580 -0.16 22.32 21.42
C VAL A 580 -1.27 23.35 21.58
N MET A 581 -2.43 22.90 22.02
CA MET A 581 -3.58 23.77 22.27
C MET A 581 -3.31 24.72 23.41
N ALA A 582 -2.71 24.24 24.52
CA ALA A 582 -2.34 25.07 25.65
C ALA A 582 -1.37 26.19 25.24
N GLN A 583 -0.32 25.91 24.52
CA GLN A 583 0.65 26.90 24.04
C GLN A 583 0.04 27.91 23.07
N ARG A 584 -0.88 27.46 22.20
CA ARG A 584 -1.51 28.30 21.19
C ARG A 584 -2.49 29.30 21.78
N TYR A 585 -3.33 28.88 22.76
CA TYR A 585 -4.42 29.70 23.28
C TYR A 585 -4.17 30.22 24.70
N TRP A 586 -3.26 29.60 25.46
CA TRP A 586 -2.85 30.01 26.80
C TRP A 586 -1.33 30.12 26.94
N PRO A 587 -0.68 31.03 26.18
CA PRO A 587 0.80 31.09 26.13
C PRO A 587 1.46 31.47 27.44
N LYS A 588 0.69 31.98 28.40
CA LYS A 588 1.17 32.34 29.75
C LYS A 588 1.23 31.14 30.73
N GLY A 589 0.78 29.96 30.29
CA GLY A 589 0.80 28.74 31.09
C GLY A 589 -0.40 28.60 32.08
N ASP A 590 -1.43 29.41 31.94
CA ASP A 590 -2.65 29.44 32.76
C ASP A 590 -3.83 28.68 32.10
N ALA A 591 -3.53 27.61 31.40
CA ALA A 591 -4.55 26.80 30.70
C ALA A 591 -5.48 26.08 31.69
N VAL A 592 -4.94 25.50 32.78
CA VAL A 592 -5.75 24.81 33.79
C VAL A 592 -6.60 25.83 34.58
N GLY A 593 -7.91 25.59 34.64
CA GLY A 593 -8.89 26.53 35.17
C GLY A 593 -9.50 27.45 34.11
N GLY A 594 -8.88 27.54 32.93
CA GLY A 594 -9.42 28.25 31.78
C GLY A 594 -10.68 27.57 31.22
N THR A 595 -11.38 28.28 30.34
CA THR A 595 -12.62 27.80 29.71
C THR A 595 -12.44 27.64 28.22
N ILE A 596 -12.85 26.48 27.71
CA ILE A 596 -13.01 26.20 26.27
C ILE A 596 -14.48 25.92 25.98
N VAL A 597 -14.97 26.35 24.86
CA VAL A 597 -16.32 26.01 24.37
C VAL A 597 -16.19 24.98 23.28
N VAL A 598 -16.79 23.81 23.47
CA VAL A 598 -16.85 22.73 22.49
C VAL A 598 -18.31 22.36 22.27
N ASP A 599 -18.73 22.30 21.01
CA ASP A 599 -20.14 22.08 20.63
C ASP A 599 -21.12 23.04 21.34
N LYS A 600 -20.75 24.30 21.43
CA LYS A 600 -21.50 25.37 22.12
C LYS A 600 -21.64 25.17 23.65
N LEU A 601 -20.96 24.19 24.23
CA LEU A 601 -20.96 23.94 25.68
C LEU A 601 -19.64 24.43 26.30
N PRO A 602 -19.69 25.33 27.29
CA PRO A 602 -18.51 25.78 28.03
C PRO A 602 -18.01 24.65 28.95
N ARG A 603 -16.69 24.42 28.94
CA ARG A 603 -16.00 23.39 29.69
C ARG A 603 -14.78 23.99 30.40
N GLN A 604 -14.58 23.63 31.65
CA GLN A 604 -13.38 24.03 32.37
C GLN A 604 -12.22 23.09 32.04
N ILE A 605 -11.07 23.63 31.75
CA ILE A 605 -9.86 22.83 31.51
C ILE A 605 -9.33 22.37 32.87
N VAL A 606 -9.26 21.05 33.05
CA VAL A 606 -8.80 20.41 34.30
C VAL A 606 -7.42 19.79 34.20
N GLY A 607 -6.89 19.66 33.00
CA GLY A 607 -5.55 19.10 32.76
C GLY A 607 -4.97 19.47 31.39
N VAL A 608 -3.65 19.34 31.30
CA VAL A 608 -2.90 19.49 30.06
C VAL A 608 -2.08 18.21 29.81
N ALA A 609 -2.38 17.53 28.71
CA ALA A 609 -1.69 16.33 28.29
C ALA A 609 -0.44 16.68 27.45
N PRO A 610 0.66 15.93 27.56
CA PRO A 610 1.78 16.07 26.67
C PRO A 610 1.39 15.69 25.24
N GLU A 611 2.23 16.05 24.27
CA GLU A 611 2.11 15.47 22.93
C GLU A 611 2.44 13.97 22.96
N PHE A 612 1.61 13.20 22.29
CA PHE A 612 1.86 11.80 22.01
C PHE A 612 1.40 11.47 20.58
N ALA A 613 1.81 10.33 20.04
CA ALA A 613 1.41 9.89 18.72
C ALA A 613 -0.08 9.53 18.73
N TYR A 614 -0.93 10.48 18.32
CA TYR A 614 -2.38 10.32 18.37
C TYR A 614 -2.92 9.57 17.15
N HIS A 615 -2.64 10.06 15.93
CA HIS A 615 -3.15 9.46 14.70
C HIS A 615 -2.19 8.45 14.06
N SER A 616 -0.92 8.78 13.96
CA SER A 616 0.06 7.93 13.33
C SER A 616 1.46 8.14 13.93
N PRO A 617 2.38 7.18 13.77
CA PRO A 617 3.74 7.35 14.24
C PRO A 617 4.50 8.47 13.49
N ASN A 618 4.01 8.84 12.29
CA ASN A 618 4.59 9.87 11.45
C ASN A 618 3.99 11.25 11.73
N ASN A 619 3.04 11.36 12.65
CA ASN A 619 2.37 12.63 12.90
C ASN A 619 3.38 13.68 13.30
N THR A 620 3.72 14.56 12.36
CA THR A 620 4.52 15.77 12.54
C THR A 620 3.60 16.96 12.74
N ASP A 621 2.30 16.77 12.54
CA ASP A 621 1.32 17.83 12.67
C ASP A 621 1.05 18.02 14.16
N HIS A 622 1.43 19.17 14.65
CA HIS A 622 1.11 19.63 15.99
C HIS A 622 -0.35 20.07 16.02
N ASP A 623 -1.26 19.08 15.96
CA ASP A 623 -2.68 19.36 15.94
C ASP A 623 -3.22 19.64 17.34
N PRO A 624 -4.05 20.68 17.50
CA PRO A 624 -4.82 20.86 18.71
C PRO A 624 -5.77 19.68 18.94
N VAL A 625 -5.75 19.11 20.14
CA VAL A 625 -6.64 18.01 20.54
C VAL A 625 -7.30 18.36 21.87
N VAL A 626 -8.59 18.09 21.96
CA VAL A 626 -9.36 18.20 23.20
C VAL A 626 -9.87 16.82 23.60
N PHE A 627 -9.67 16.46 24.85
CA PHE A 627 -10.20 15.23 25.44
C PHE A 627 -11.42 15.60 26.32
N LEU A 628 -12.48 14.84 26.17
CA LEU A 628 -13.76 15.09 26.82
C LEU A 628 -14.17 13.88 27.66
N PRO A 629 -14.71 14.07 28.87
CA PRO A 629 -15.16 12.94 29.67
C PRO A 629 -16.32 12.21 28.99
N MET A 630 -16.16 10.93 28.71
CA MET A 630 -17.20 10.10 28.14
C MET A 630 -18.47 10.13 28.97
N LEU A 631 -18.35 10.13 30.31
CA LEU A 631 -19.48 10.16 31.23
C LEU A 631 -20.25 11.51 31.24
N GLN A 632 -19.77 12.55 30.58
CA GLN A 632 -20.47 13.84 30.43
C GLN A 632 -21.15 13.98 29.06
N GLY A 633 -20.96 13.02 28.14
CA GLY A 633 -21.63 12.98 26.83
C GLY A 633 -23.11 12.56 26.98
N ARG A 634 -23.98 13.10 26.12
CA ARG A 634 -25.35 12.64 26.02
C ARG A 634 -25.52 11.50 24.99
N SER A 635 -24.53 11.28 24.15
CA SER A 635 -24.50 10.25 23.11
C SER A 635 -23.08 9.74 22.92
N GLY A 636 -22.92 8.54 22.39
CA GLY A 636 -21.61 7.96 22.09
C GLY A 636 -21.26 6.74 22.93
N TYR A 637 -22.14 6.33 23.82
CA TYR A 637 -21.95 5.07 24.57
C TYR A 637 -22.15 3.81 23.73
N GLY A 638 -22.74 3.98 22.56
CA GLY A 638 -23.02 2.86 21.67
C GLY A 638 -21.78 2.16 21.14
N TYR A 639 -20.68 2.91 20.95
CA TYR A 639 -19.39 2.38 20.52
C TYR A 639 -18.33 2.80 21.54
N ALA A 640 -17.66 1.83 22.12
CA ALA A 640 -16.60 2.08 23.08
C ALA A 640 -15.45 1.10 22.89
N ILE A 641 -14.25 1.59 23.04
CA ILE A 641 -13.04 0.78 23.09
C ILE A 641 -12.65 0.68 24.56
N LEU A 642 -12.62 -0.52 25.05
CA LEU A 642 -12.13 -0.83 26.38
C LEU A 642 -10.62 -1.02 26.36
N ALA A 643 -9.89 -0.37 27.23
CA ALA A 643 -8.47 -0.57 27.45
C ALA A 643 -8.22 -0.99 28.89
N ILE A 644 -7.47 -2.08 29.07
CA ILE A 644 -7.16 -2.64 30.38
C ILE A 644 -5.65 -2.81 30.48
N HIS A 645 -5.05 -2.07 31.43
CA HIS A 645 -3.64 -2.23 31.74
C HIS A 645 -3.46 -3.35 32.77
N SER A 646 -2.62 -4.32 32.44
CA SER A 646 -2.35 -5.48 33.28
C SER A 646 -1.14 -5.25 34.20
N ARG A 647 -1.17 -5.79 35.39
CA ARG A 647 0.01 -5.83 36.30
C ARG A 647 1.08 -6.81 35.84
N THR A 648 0.73 -7.78 35.00
CA THR A 648 1.61 -8.86 34.57
C THR A 648 1.60 -9.05 33.05
N ASN A 649 0.65 -9.85 32.53
CA ASN A 649 0.52 -10.15 31.10
C ASN A 649 -0.87 -9.79 30.61
N ALA A 650 -0.95 -8.88 29.64
CA ALA A 650 -2.21 -8.42 29.08
C ALA A 650 -3.05 -9.51 28.44
N ILE A 651 -2.42 -10.44 27.67
CA ILE A 651 -3.12 -11.51 26.95
C ILE A 651 -3.87 -12.43 27.93
N GLY A 652 -3.34 -12.64 29.13
CA GLY A 652 -3.99 -13.45 30.18
C GLY A 652 -5.35 -12.88 30.62
N LEU A 653 -5.60 -11.59 30.44
CA LEU A 653 -6.86 -10.94 30.79
C LEU A 653 -7.98 -11.14 29.75
N ALA A 654 -7.67 -11.63 28.53
CA ALA A 654 -8.68 -11.84 27.48
C ALA A 654 -9.82 -12.78 27.93
N GLY A 655 -9.48 -13.86 28.64
CA GLY A 655 -10.47 -14.77 29.19
C GLY A 655 -11.33 -14.17 30.30
N GLN A 656 -10.75 -13.29 31.11
CA GLN A 656 -11.48 -12.59 32.19
C GLN A 656 -12.44 -11.55 31.57
N LEU A 657 -11.98 -10.80 30.58
CA LEU A 657 -12.79 -9.86 29.83
C LEU A 657 -14.00 -10.54 29.19
N ARG A 658 -13.78 -11.66 28.48
CA ARG A 658 -14.90 -12.42 27.90
C ARG A 658 -15.91 -12.86 28.95
N ARG A 659 -15.46 -13.40 30.07
CA ARG A 659 -16.38 -13.80 31.18
C ARG A 659 -17.15 -12.61 31.76
N ALA A 660 -16.49 -11.46 31.94
CA ALA A 660 -17.13 -10.26 32.46
C ALA A 660 -18.23 -9.75 31.52
N VAL A 661 -17.96 -9.70 30.21
CA VAL A 661 -18.96 -9.28 29.21
C VAL A 661 -20.10 -10.31 29.12
N THR A 662 -19.77 -11.62 29.01
CA THR A 662 -20.77 -12.68 28.92
C THR A 662 -21.68 -12.77 30.17
N ALA A 663 -21.15 -12.42 31.35
CA ALA A 663 -21.95 -12.35 32.57
C ALA A 663 -22.99 -11.22 32.56
N LEU A 664 -22.70 -10.13 31.84
CA LEU A 664 -23.62 -9.00 31.68
C LEU A 664 -24.57 -9.19 30.49
N ASP A 665 -24.06 -9.64 29.34
CA ASP A 665 -24.85 -10.01 28.15
C ASP A 665 -24.17 -11.17 27.39
N PRO A 666 -24.74 -12.38 27.40
CA PRO A 666 -24.21 -13.55 26.69
C PRO A 666 -24.21 -13.41 25.16
N PHE A 667 -25.03 -12.50 24.64
CA PHE A 667 -25.20 -12.32 23.19
C PHE A 667 -24.43 -11.13 22.62
N LEU A 668 -23.68 -10.43 23.46
CA LEU A 668 -22.86 -9.31 23.03
C LEU A 668 -21.51 -9.80 22.49
N PRO A 669 -21.21 -9.61 21.19
CA PRO A 669 -19.90 -9.94 20.65
C PRO A 669 -18.85 -8.96 21.18
N ILE A 670 -17.67 -9.46 21.46
CA ILE A 670 -16.49 -8.64 21.72
C ILE A 670 -15.65 -8.67 20.47
N GLU A 671 -15.51 -7.53 19.85
CA GLU A 671 -14.72 -7.41 18.64
C GLU A 671 -13.26 -7.12 18.99
N GLN A 672 -12.35 -7.67 18.19
CA GLN A 672 -10.95 -7.26 18.15
C GLN A 672 -10.23 -7.23 19.52
N ILE A 673 -10.31 -8.32 20.31
CA ILE A 673 -9.47 -8.41 21.51
C ILE A 673 -8.00 -8.52 21.05
N ARG A 674 -7.22 -7.45 21.29
CA ARG A 674 -5.81 -7.36 20.88
C ARG A 674 -4.98 -6.66 21.95
N THR A 675 -3.68 -6.81 21.90
CA THR A 675 -2.79 -5.99 22.70
C THR A 675 -2.66 -4.60 22.05
N LEU A 676 -2.44 -3.56 22.85
CA LEU A 676 -2.20 -2.21 22.32
C LEU A 676 -0.93 -2.18 21.44
N ASP A 677 0.04 -3.05 21.74
CA ASP A 677 1.23 -3.22 20.90
C ASP A 677 0.89 -3.78 19.51
N ASP A 678 -0.03 -4.76 19.42
CA ASP A 678 -0.51 -5.28 18.11
C ASP A 678 -1.25 -4.19 17.32
N VAL A 679 -2.11 -3.42 17.99
CA VAL A 679 -2.87 -2.34 17.37
C VAL A 679 -1.93 -1.27 16.81
N THR A 680 -1.00 -0.78 17.63
CA THR A 680 -0.03 0.23 17.21
C THR A 680 1.00 -0.34 16.21
N GLY A 681 1.34 -1.62 16.36
CA GLY A 681 2.25 -2.35 15.46
C GLY A 681 1.78 -2.36 14.01
N GLN A 682 0.47 -2.38 13.76
CA GLN A 682 -0.10 -2.30 12.41
C GLN A 682 0.28 -1.00 11.68
N GLN A 683 0.27 0.13 12.40
CA GLN A 683 0.66 1.42 11.83
C GLN A 683 2.15 1.45 11.43
N TYR A 684 3.00 0.82 12.23
CA TYR A 684 4.41 0.66 11.91
C TYR A 684 4.65 -0.26 10.70
N GLN A 685 3.87 -1.34 10.59
CA GLN A 685 4.00 -2.26 9.46
C GLN A 685 3.72 -1.57 8.12
N LEU A 686 2.73 -0.70 8.05
CA LEU A 686 2.43 0.06 6.83
C LEU A 686 3.60 0.97 6.41
N SER A 687 4.27 1.59 7.38
CA SER A 687 5.46 2.41 7.11
C SER A 687 6.69 1.57 6.74
N ARG A 688 6.72 0.30 7.11
CA ARG A 688 7.82 -0.64 6.86
C ARG A 688 7.74 -1.32 5.49
N ILE A 689 6.53 -1.58 4.99
CA ILE A 689 6.30 -2.28 3.71
C ILE A 689 7.10 -1.65 2.55
N PRO A 690 7.13 -0.32 2.32
CA PRO A 690 7.91 0.26 1.23
C PRO A 690 9.40 0.00 1.34
N ALA A 691 9.95 0.08 2.57
CA ALA A 691 11.37 -0.17 2.80
C ALA A 691 11.72 -1.64 2.53
N GLU A 692 10.88 -2.58 2.94
CA GLU A 692 11.07 -4.02 2.70
C GLU A 692 10.99 -4.36 1.22
N LEU A 693 9.98 -3.85 0.52
CA LEU A 693 9.84 -4.08 -0.92
C LEU A 693 11.03 -3.49 -1.68
N LEU A 694 11.44 -2.27 -1.35
CA LEU A 694 12.60 -1.65 -2.00
C LEU A 694 13.90 -2.38 -1.63
N GLY A 695 13.98 -2.99 -0.44
CA GLY A 695 15.07 -3.87 -0.02
C GLY A 695 15.20 -5.09 -0.93
N VAL A 696 14.09 -5.73 -1.28
CA VAL A 696 14.07 -6.83 -2.25
C VAL A 696 14.59 -6.36 -3.62
N TYR A 697 14.14 -5.20 -4.10
CA TYR A 697 14.64 -4.62 -5.35
C TYR A 697 16.14 -4.30 -5.28
N ALA A 698 16.64 -3.82 -4.15
CA ALA A 698 18.05 -3.54 -3.93
C ALA A 698 18.88 -4.84 -4.00
N ILE A 699 18.44 -5.91 -3.34
CA ILE A 699 19.10 -7.22 -3.40
C ILE A 699 19.10 -7.75 -4.84
N CYS A 700 17.97 -7.72 -5.54
CA CYS A 700 17.87 -8.14 -6.93
C CYS A 700 18.82 -7.32 -7.83
N SER A 701 18.88 -6.00 -7.63
CA SER A 701 19.77 -5.10 -8.39
C SER A 701 21.25 -5.43 -8.16
N VAL A 702 21.66 -5.70 -6.92
CA VAL A 702 23.01 -6.13 -6.58
C VAL A 702 23.35 -7.46 -7.24
N LEU A 703 22.46 -8.45 -7.18
CA LEU A 703 22.68 -9.76 -7.80
C LEU A 703 22.82 -9.64 -9.33
N VAL A 704 21.94 -8.89 -9.97
CA VAL A 704 22.01 -8.65 -11.42
C VAL A 704 23.29 -7.90 -11.79
N ALA A 705 23.66 -6.87 -11.01
CA ALA A 705 24.89 -6.13 -11.22
C ALA A 705 26.14 -7.00 -11.05
N MET A 706 26.18 -7.88 -10.03
CA MET A 706 27.28 -8.84 -9.84
C MET A 706 27.40 -9.80 -11.01
N MET A 707 26.29 -10.36 -11.52
CA MET A 707 26.30 -11.28 -12.67
C MET A 707 26.89 -10.61 -13.91
N GLY A 708 26.46 -9.38 -14.22
CA GLY A 708 26.96 -8.64 -15.36
C GLY A 708 28.45 -8.29 -15.25
N LEU A 709 28.85 -7.80 -14.09
CA LEU A 709 30.23 -7.43 -13.85
C LEU A 709 31.15 -8.66 -13.87
N TYR A 710 30.75 -9.76 -13.23
CA TYR A 710 31.48 -11.03 -13.28
C TYR A 710 31.70 -11.49 -14.73
N ALA A 711 30.65 -11.49 -15.55
CA ALA A 711 30.71 -11.93 -16.94
C ALA A 711 31.71 -11.07 -17.75
N VAL A 712 31.66 -9.73 -17.62
CA VAL A 712 32.55 -8.82 -18.32
C VAL A 712 33.99 -8.96 -17.83
N MET A 713 34.22 -9.10 -16.52
CA MET A 713 35.55 -9.30 -15.97
C MET A 713 36.15 -10.64 -16.37
N ALA A 714 35.37 -11.71 -16.32
CA ALA A 714 35.78 -13.03 -16.76
C ALA A 714 36.19 -13.04 -18.25
N TYR A 715 35.41 -12.34 -19.09
CA TYR A 715 35.71 -12.18 -20.50
C TYR A 715 36.98 -11.35 -20.71
N SER A 716 37.14 -10.24 -19.99
CA SER A 716 38.34 -9.39 -20.07
C SER A 716 39.62 -10.14 -19.65
N VAL A 717 39.54 -11.01 -18.66
CA VAL A 717 40.64 -11.87 -18.25
C VAL A 717 41.01 -12.86 -19.36
N LEU A 718 40.04 -13.52 -19.99
CA LEU A 718 40.25 -14.44 -21.09
C LEU A 718 40.93 -13.74 -22.29
N GLU A 719 40.49 -12.54 -22.65
CA GLU A 719 41.05 -11.76 -23.77
C GLU A 719 42.49 -11.34 -23.51
N ARG A 720 42.90 -11.18 -22.24
CA ARG A 720 44.22 -10.75 -21.80
C ARG A 720 45.12 -11.87 -21.27
N ASN A 721 44.74 -13.13 -21.43
CA ASN A 721 45.46 -14.28 -20.91
C ASN A 721 46.91 -14.26 -21.32
N ARG A 722 47.24 -13.97 -22.61
CA ARG A 722 48.56 -13.88 -23.13
C ARG A 722 49.37 -12.74 -22.52
N GLU A 723 48.75 -11.58 -22.30
CA GLU A 723 49.40 -10.43 -21.62
C GLU A 723 49.75 -10.79 -20.19
N PHE A 724 48.88 -11.44 -19.44
CA PHE A 724 49.10 -11.87 -18.09
C PHE A 724 50.17 -12.97 -18.02
N ALA A 725 50.15 -13.93 -18.94
CA ALA A 725 51.21 -14.96 -19.04
C ALA A 725 52.58 -14.37 -19.28
N VAL A 726 52.71 -13.42 -20.23
CA VAL A 726 53.98 -12.70 -20.49
C VAL A 726 54.44 -11.93 -19.27
N ARG A 727 53.57 -11.19 -18.57
CA ARG A 727 53.94 -10.46 -17.36
C ARG A 727 54.41 -11.37 -16.24
N MET A 728 53.74 -12.54 -16.08
CA MET A 728 54.16 -13.52 -15.08
C MET A 728 55.49 -14.17 -15.46
N ALA A 729 55.73 -14.46 -16.72
CA ALA A 729 56.98 -14.95 -17.21
C ALA A 729 58.12 -13.94 -17.00
N LEU A 730 57.82 -12.64 -17.04
CA LEU A 730 58.77 -11.53 -16.75
C LEU A 730 58.89 -11.20 -15.25
N GLY A 731 58.32 -12.03 -14.35
CA GLY A 731 58.51 -11.92 -12.91
C GLY A 731 57.43 -11.17 -12.13
N SER A 732 56.28 -10.85 -12.75
CA SER A 732 55.18 -10.26 -12.01
C SER A 732 54.58 -11.25 -11.00
N SER A 733 54.38 -10.82 -9.76
CA SER A 733 53.77 -11.63 -8.71
C SER A 733 52.28 -11.88 -8.99
N ARG A 734 51.73 -12.99 -8.47
CA ARG A 734 50.30 -13.30 -8.53
C ARG A 734 49.44 -12.19 -7.92
N GLY A 735 49.88 -11.58 -6.82
CA GLY A 735 49.24 -10.43 -6.18
C GLY A 735 49.23 -9.18 -7.07
N GLY A 736 50.34 -8.96 -7.86
CA GLY A 736 50.41 -7.87 -8.82
C GLY A 736 49.34 -7.99 -9.93
N ILE A 737 49.13 -9.20 -10.50
CA ILE A 737 48.10 -9.46 -11.51
C ILE A 737 46.70 -9.31 -10.91
N PHE A 738 46.49 -9.85 -9.70
CA PHE A 738 45.22 -9.69 -8.98
C PHE A 738 44.86 -8.21 -8.79
N ARG A 739 45.82 -7.40 -8.26
CA ARG A 739 45.62 -5.96 -8.04
C ARG A 739 45.39 -5.20 -9.34
N LEU A 740 46.00 -5.60 -10.43
CA LEU A 740 45.83 -4.98 -11.75
C LEU A 740 44.43 -5.20 -12.31
N VAL A 741 43.86 -6.39 -12.12
CA VAL A 741 42.48 -6.71 -12.53
C VAL A 741 41.47 -5.91 -11.71
N ILE A 742 41.66 -5.85 -10.38
CA ILE A 742 40.78 -5.10 -9.47
C ILE A 742 40.88 -3.59 -9.72
N ASN A 743 42.07 -3.04 -9.84
CA ASN A 743 42.27 -1.61 -10.12
C ASN A 743 41.65 -1.17 -11.46
N GLY A 744 41.61 -2.10 -12.44
CA GLY A 744 40.92 -1.85 -13.71
C GLY A 744 39.42 -1.53 -13.54
N SER A 745 38.82 -1.89 -12.40
CA SER A 745 37.38 -1.62 -12.09
C SER A 745 37.18 -0.25 -11.44
N ALA A 746 38.23 0.43 -10.95
CA ALA A 746 38.10 1.72 -10.26
C ALA A 746 37.40 2.80 -11.10
N SER A 747 37.71 2.85 -12.40
CA SER A 747 37.05 3.79 -13.32
C SER A 747 35.56 3.51 -13.50
N VAL A 748 35.18 2.24 -13.45
CA VAL A 748 33.77 1.83 -13.56
C VAL A 748 33.01 2.19 -12.30
N ILE A 749 33.62 2.00 -11.11
CA ILE A 749 33.07 2.42 -9.82
C ILE A 749 32.84 3.93 -9.82
N LEU A 750 33.87 4.70 -10.23
CA LEU A 750 33.76 6.17 -10.25
C LEU A 750 32.63 6.64 -11.15
N VAL A 751 32.50 6.09 -12.36
CA VAL A 751 31.37 6.40 -13.26
C VAL A 751 30.04 6.00 -12.62
N GLY A 752 29.99 4.83 -11.99
CA GLY A 752 28.78 4.36 -11.27
C GLY A 752 28.37 5.30 -10.14
N LEU A 753 29.31 5.78 -9.33
CA LEU A 753 29.05 6.73 -8.24
C LEU A 753 28.59 8.10 -8.76
N VAL A 754 29.21 8.61 -9.85
CA VAL A 754 28.83 9.90 -10.46
C VAL A 754 27.43 9.80 -11.08
N VAL A 755 27.17 8.79 -11.91
CA VAL A 755 25.86 8.57 -12.56
C VAL A 755 24.79 8.27 -11.51
N GLY A 756 25.13 7.42 -10.54
CA GLY A 756 24.22 7.05 -9.46
C GLY A 756 23.90 8.23 -8.55
N GLY A 757 24.89 9.02 -8.17
CA GLY A 757 24.70 10.25 -7.39
C GLY A 757 23.82 11.25 -8.09
N ALA A 758 24.09 11.53 -9.37
CA ALA A 758 23.27 12.42 -10.18
C ALA A 758 21.81 11.92 -10.32
N GLY A 759 21.63 10.60 -10.61
CA GLY A 759 20.33 9.99 -10.73
C GLY A 759 19.54 9.95 -9.41
N SER A 760 20.25 9.82 -8.28
CA SER A 760 19.65 9.85 -6.95
C SER A 760 19.00 11.19 -6.62
N ILE A 761 19.47 12.31 -7.19
CA ILE A 761 18.86 13.65 -7.03
C ILE A 761 17.39 13.63 -7.55
N ALA A 762 17.16 12.99 -8.69
CA ALA A 762 15.81 12.85 -9.25
C ALA A 762 14.97 11.86 -8.44
N ALA A 763 15.54 10.72 -8.03
CA ALA A 763 14.85 9.71 -7.26
C ALA A 763 14.42 10.22 -5.86
N VAL A 764 15.27 10.99 -5.20
CA VAL A 764 14.99 11.60 -3.89
C VAL A 764 13.82 12.58 -3.94
N ARG A 765 13.65 13.31 -5.05
CA ARG A 765 12.48 14.19 -5.21
C ARG A 765 11.16 13.42 -5.17
N LEU A 766 11.16 12.21 -5.75
CA LEU A 766 9.99 11.32 -5.73
C LEU A 766 9.71 10.75 -4.34
N LEU A 767 10.76 10.54 -3.54
CA LEU A 767 10.66 9.98 -2.19
C LEU A 767 10.38 11.03 -1.10
N ARG A 768 10.43 12.33 -1.43
CA ARG A 768 10.46 13.41 -0.43
C ARG A 768 9.25 13.39 0.52
N SER A 769 8.06 13.07 0.01
CA SER A 769 6.83 12.95 0.81
C SER A 769 6.83 11.74 1.75
N MET A 770 7.69 10.75 1.49
CA MET A 770 7.78 9.52 2.27
C MET A 770 8.92 9.55 3.31
N LEU A 771 9.79 10.56 3.27
CA LEU A 771 10.91 10.67 4.18
C LEU A 771 10.47 11.28 5.52
N PHE A 772 10.73 10.56 6.61
CA PHE A 772 10.45 11.02 7.95
C PHE A 772 11.75 11.22 8.74
N ASN A 773 12.00 12.45 9.17
CA ASN A 773 13.17 12.84 9.94
C ASN A 773 14.52 12.35 9.35
N VAL A 774 14.59 12.31 8.01
CA VAL A 774 15.77 11.96 7.23
C VAL A 774 15.97 13.05 6.19
N ALA A 775 17.18 13.61 6.17
CA ALA A 775 17.52 14.59 5.14
C ALA A 775 17.48 13.93 3.75
N PRO A 776 16.98 14.62 2.70
CA PRO A 776 16.95 14.09 1.33
C PRO A 776 18.32 13.58 0.84
N PHE A 777 19.41 14.19 1.29
CA PHE A 777 20.78 13.76 1.01
C PHE A 777 21.47 13.29 2.30
N ASP A 778 20.92 12.24 2.90
CA ASP A 778 21.47 11.67 4.12
C ASP A 778 22.85 11.02 3.92
N PRO A 779 23.92 11.53 4.54
CA PRO A 779 25.27 11.04 4.29
C PRO A 779 25.44 9.56 4.65
N ILE A 780 24.72 9.05 5.63
CA ILE A 780 24.82 7.67 6.08
C ILE A 780 24.25 6.73 5.03
N SER A 781 23.04 7.01 4.54
CA SER A 781 22.40 6.19 3.50
C SER A 781 23.21 6.15 2.21
N PHE A 782 23.73 7.30 1.78
CA PHE A 782 24.55 7.39 0.58
C PHE A 782 25.91 6.71 0.76
N SER A 783 26.55 6.84 1.93
CA SER A 783 27.82 6.16 2.23
C SER A 783 27.67 4.65 2.26
N LEU A 784 26.59 4.14 2.89
CA LEU A 784 26.29 2.71 2.91
C LEU A 784 26.02 2.18 1.49
N ALA A 785 25.29 2.91 0.66
CA ALA A 785 25.07 2.56 -0.74
C ALA A 785 26.40 2.51 -1.53
N ALA A 786 27.30 3.48 -1.31
CA ALA A 786 28.61 3.49 -1.94
C ALA A 786 29.48 2.31 -1.50
N VAL A 787 29.50 2.00 -0.20
CA VAL A 787 30.21 0.84 0.34
C VAL A 787 29.65 -0.46 -0.23
N ALA A 788 28.32 -0.63 -0.25
CA ALA A 788 27.66 -1.79 -0.83
C ALA A 788 27.99 -1.95 -2.33
N LEU A 789 28.04 -0.85 -3.08
CA LEU A 789 28.45 -0.86 -4.48
C LEU A 789 29.89 -1.32 -4.66
N VAL A 790 30.83 -0.77 -3.88
CA VAL A 790 32.25 -1.15 -3.92
C VAL A 790 32.40 -2.64 -3.56
N MET A 791 31.73 -3.10 -2.53
CA MET A 791 31.71 -4.52 -2.14
C MET A 791 31.16 -5.42 -3.24
N THR A 792 30.10 -4.99 -3.93
CA THR A 792 29.54 -5.70 -5.09
C THR A 792 30.59 -5.89 -6.19
N VAL A 793 31.34 -4.84 -6.51
CA VAL A 793 32.42 -4.89 -7.54
C VAL A 793 33.56 -5.79 -7.10
N LEU A 794 33.99 -5.68 -5.84
CA LEU A 794 35.07 -6.51 -5.31
C LEU A 794 34.66 -8.00 -5.32
N LEU A 795 33.49 -8.34 -4.82
CA LEU A 795 32.99 -9.71 -4.79
C LEU A 795 32.85 -10.32 -6.20
N ALA A 796 32.31 -9.57 -7.15
CA ALA A 796 32.21 -10.01 -8.54
C ALA A 796 33.56 -10.21 -9.19
N GLY A 797 34.56 -9.43 -8.78
CA GLY A 797 35.92 -9.44 -9.33
C GLY A 797 36.85 -10.52 -8.76
N ILE A 798 36.57 -11.06 -7.56
CA ILE A 798 37.47 -12.01 -6.86
C ILE A 798 37.74 -13.24 -7.71
N THR A 799 36.71 -13.89 -8.23
CA THR A 799 36.87 -15.16 -8.99
C THR A 799 37.61 -14.95 -10.32
N PRO A 800 37.28 -13.95 -11.16
CA PRO A 800 38.03 -13.66 -12.38
C PRO A 800 39.51 -13.28 -12.08
N ALA A 801 39.72 -12.45 -11.04
CA ALA A 801 41.09 -12.03 -10.67
C ALA A 801 41.93 -13.18 -10.15
N ARG A 802 41.37 -14.11 -9.36
CA ARG A 802 42.03 -15.35 -8.95
C ARG A 802 42.39 -16.23 -10.14
N ARG A 803 41.45 -16.39 -11.08
CA ARG A 803 41.75 -17.17 -12.31
C ARG A 803 42.91 -16.55 -13.12
N ALA A 804 42.92 -15.22 -13.27
CA ALA A 804 43.98 -14.51 -13.92
C ALA A 804 45.38 -14.71 -13.24
N ALA A 805 45.39 -14.72 -11.90
CA ALA A 805 46.59 -14.90 -11.11
C ALA A 805 47.12 -16.36 -11.07
N CYS A 806 46.27 -17.33 -11.46
CA CYS A 806 46.65 -18.77 -11.48
C CYS A 806 46.87 -19.30 -12.91
N ILE A 807 47.01 -18.45 -13.93
CA ILE A 807 47.37 -18.86 -15.31
C ILE A 807 48.79 -19.40 -15.33
N GLU A 808 49.01 -20.60 -15.88
CA GLU A 808 50.32 -21.16 -16.12
C GLU A 808 50.95 -20.54 -17.37
N PRO A 809 52.08 -19.80 -17.26
CA PRO A 809 52.69 -19.08 -18.37
C PRO A 809 53.05 -20.00 -19.55
N MET A 810 53.53 -21.20 -19.26
CA MET A 810 53.93 -22.17 -20.29
C MET A 810 52.76 -22.75 -21.11
N GLN A 811 51.59 -22.97 -20.48
CA GLN A 811 50.40 -23.44 -21.18
C GLN A 811 49.76 -22.33 -22.01
N ALA A 812 49.71 -21.10 -21.50
CA ALA A 812 49.13 -19.97 -22.19
C ALA A 812 49.90 -19.51 -23.42
N LEU A 813 51.25 -19.80 -23.49
CA LEU A 813 52.05 -19.49 -24.65
C LEU A 813 52.12 -20.63 -25.66
N ARG A 814 51.69 -21.87 -25.30
CA ARG A 814 51.67 -23.06 -26.18
C ARG A 814 50.34 -23.28 -26.92
N THR A 815 49.28 -22.67 -26.51
CA THR A 815 47.99 -22.78 -27.23
C THR A 815 47.98 -21.84 -28.43
N GLU A 816 48.39 -22.38 -29.59
CA GLU A 816 48.11 -21.84 -30.91
C GLU A 816 46.68 -22.18 -31.39
#